data_e2a5811ee87b88aedc4404c6dac44f7c
#
_entry.id   e2a5811ee87b88aedc4404c6dac44f7c
#
_cell.length_a   1.000
_cell.length_b   1.000
_cell.length_c   1.000
_cell.angle_alpha   90.00
_cell.angle_beta   90.00
_cell.angle_gamma   90.00
#
_symmetry.space_group_name_H-M   'P 1'
#
loop_
_entity.id
_entity.type
_entity.pdbx_description
1 polymer ?
#
loop_
_entity_poly.entity_id
_entity_poly.type
_entity_poly.pdbx_seq_one_letter_code
_entity_poly.pdbx_strand_id
1 'polypeptide(L)'
;MPQRGGKSGPPDRDPIAGVSPPEGGSTRNVDRPSGRSVAKEGNGAKDQPSKVAKVAKDAKDAAAAAAAAKKRPLVRRETLEAPAPAALREREREAVEKAQVSPSAPPLADAAPPSLNGPVRAWLDANRAPAPGQGREPFRIPAELVALYTDPASLPEIPLDSGGLFELVGTVARRALTLGLASREASFHVFVAASQQVIIEEDIVRYAERFSKGRETPPDIVYVHDFDRPEAPKPLMVPAGAGATLVAAMVALIDRLRSEIPGLVQHDEVRKATHKLVQELEAKNREVLSGLEITAKTLGFGIRSVQGGVQTFPILHGKPLSAEQFTALDESTKKALGEAEDRLTTEVDKAAVLVRDQNATFDAAREEAMSRLSEAVIQRALAELKKLLSDFGSDVLSYLDSVENALIEDWSDFVDQGPPQQMTEEQAEQQGTQEHDPEHATRLGRFKVNLLVAHDEDSPPPVIYETNPTYPNLFGYLERRARFGALLTDFTRIRPGSLHQASGGVLVLRAADLMTDPIIWERMKRIMRERRIGAEDPLGPLGLYATTLRPVPVPIRVRVVLVGPPDLYAALLDADADFATLFRVKVEIEPTIPRTPENLRALDAYLMQMAREREWGQFDRTARATLLDLATRLAGDRQKVSLGLAPLEETAAFASALAAARASDHNDWNEAGPASQVPRPFHASTTPPGSVVTAEDIEIAWRERRDRAGSAERHIRELTIRGEVSLDTEGSRVGVVNGLSVYSAGDVEFGQPMRITAVVALGREGLVDVEHEAQLGGAIHTKGVAIIRGYLSRIFGQERPLSIKAQIAFEQSYGEIDGDSASSTELFGVLSALSDVAIDQGIAVTGSVNQLGEIQAIGGVCAKIEGFFELCRARGLTGVQGVMLPRTNLEHLVLREDVARAIAEGKFHLYAVATVAQGIEVLTGVPAGERDSSGRFPAASVFGRVERRVIEIAERLREAEAHHGGVPALESNQDVSHADLSDAGDYRAR
;
A
#
# COMPACT_ATOMS: atom_id res chain seq x y z
N MET A 1 30.37 2.26 58.86
CA MET A 1 31.62 1.81 59.41
C MET A 1 31.58 0.32 59.69
N PRO A 2 32.66 -0.46 59.60
CA PRO A 2 33.95 -0.23 58.99
C PRO A 2 34.27 -1.21 57.82
N GLN A 3 35.07 -0.77 56.90
CA GLN A 3 36.54 -0.96 56.62
C GLN A 3 36.91 -2.27 55.98
N ARG A 4 37.58 -2.25 54.96
CA ARG A 4 38.94 -2.13 54.37
C ARG A 4 39.11 -3.29 53.37
N GLY A 5 39.80 -3.28 52.30
CA GLY A 5 40.92 -2.53 51.77
C GLY A 5 41.63 -3.36 50.74
N GLY A 6 42.36 -2.68 49.86
CA GLY A 6 43.71 -2.96 49.39
C GLY A 6 43.76 -3.37 47.93
N LYS A 7 44.10 -2.45 47.04
CA LYS A 7 45.42 -2.13 46.43
C LYS A 7 46.03 -3.26 45.59
N SER A 8 46.23 -3.01 44.29
CA SER A 8 47.47 -2.74 43.61
C SER A 8 47.29 -2.64 42.09
N GLY A 9 47.72 -1.51 41.49
CA GLY A 9 48.00 -1.39 40.04
C GLY A 9 49.53 -1.35 39.92
N PRO A 10 50.11 -0.81 38.81
CA PRO A 10 50.13 -1.22 37.41
C PRO A 10 51.56 -1.65 36.98
N PRO A 11 52.00 -1.82 35.74
CA PRO A 11 52.49 -0.73 34.91
C PRO A 11 52.32 -0.84 33.39
N ASP A 12 52.26 0.33 32.79
CA ASP A 12 52.89 0.88 31.57
C ASP A 12 53.46 -0.02 30.46
N ARG A 13 53.09 0.30 29.26
CA ARG A 13 53.98 0.91 28.22
C ARG A 13 53.24 1.06 26.87
N ASP A 14 53.18 2.29 26.47
CA ASP A 14 53.10 2.77 25.08
C ASP A 14 54.50 2.61 24.37
N PRO A 15 54.68 3.08 23.12
CA PRO A 15 53.91 3.21 21.90
C PRO A 15 54.66 2.67 20.67
N ILE A 16 54.14 2.80 19.44
CA ILE A 16 54.82 3.11 18.16
C ILE A 16 53.76 3.13 17.05
N ALA A 17 53.43 4.31 16.54
CA ALA A 17 53.78 4.90 15.23
C ALA A 17 53.38 4.06 14.01
N GLY A 18 52.36 4.51 13.23
CA GLY A 18 52.50 5.40 12.09
C GLY A 18 52.87 4.67 10.82
N VAL A 19 52.07 4.74 9.80
CA VAL A 19 52.44 4.98 8.40
C VAL A 19 51.20 5.04 7.53
N SER A 20 51.10 6.15 6.78
CA SER A 20 50.18 6.45 5.70
C SER A 20 50.57 5.70 4.39
N PRO A 21 49.76 5.85 3.31
CA PRO A 21 49.71 4.93 2.17
C PRO A 21 50.76 5.22 1.10
N PRO A 22 50.95 4.36 0.13
CA PRO A 22 51.57 4.77 -1.13
C PRO A 22 50.59 4.67 -2.32
N GLU A 23 50.68 5.72 -3.12
CA GLU A 23 50.27 5.81 -4.52
C GLU A 23 51.15 4.91 -5.43
N GLY A 24 50.54 4.58 -6.56
CA GLY A 24 51.30 4.64 -7.81
C GLY A 24 51.66 3.34 -8.51
N GLY A 25 51.10 3.20 -9.71
CA GLY A 25 51.98 2.81 -10.79
C GLY A 25 51.70 1.55 -11.60
N SER A 26 51.14 1.73 -12.78
CA SER A 26 51.68 1.32 -14.06
C SER A 26 51.47 -0.11 -14.60
N THR A 27 50.65 -0.13 -15.62
CA THR A 27 50.84 -0.78 -16.94
C THR A 27 51.38 -2.21 -17.02
N ARG A 28 50.66 -3.07 -17.71
CA ARG A 28 51.15 -3.81 -18.86
C ARG A 28 50.03 -4.42 -19.72
N ASN A 29 50.08 -4.03 -21.01
CA ASN A 29 49.56 -4.69 -22.17
C ASN A 29 50.08 -6.14 -22.32
N VAL A 30 49.28 -7.06 -22.85
CA VAL A 30 49.70 -8.08 -23.79
C VAL A 30 48.47 -8.54 -24.61
N ASP A 31 48.43 -8.18 -25.82
CA ASP A 31 48.45 -8.83 -27.15
C ASP A 31 47.21 -9.60 -27.58
N ARG A 32 46.70 -9.07 -28.72
CA ARG A 32 45.99 -9.78 -29.78
C ARG A 32 46.91 -10.73 -30.55
N PRO A 33 46.37 -11.73 -31.21
CA PRO A 33 46.72 -11.86 -32.61
C PRO A 33 45.54 -11.85 -33.58
N SER A 34 45.89 -11.27 -34.69
CA SER A 34 45.17 -11.02 -35.91
C SER A 34 45.02 -12.27 -36.80
N GLY A 35 43.91 -12.31 -37.56
CA GLY A 35 43.96 -12.44 -38.97
C GLY A 35 43.75 -13.80 -39.60
N ARG A 36 42.71 -13.98 -40.38
CA ARG A 36 42.73 -14.19 -41.82
C ARG A 36 41.35 -14.31 -42.43
N SER A 37 41.20 -13.62 -43.49
CA SER A 37 40.14 -13.62 -44.50
C SER A 37 40.10 -14.92 -45.31
N VAL A 38 38.87 -15.34 -45.75
CA VAL A 38 38.61 -15.87 -47.12
C VAL A 38 37.12 -15.76 -47.45
N ALA A 39 36.86 -14.99 -48.46
CA ALA A 39 35.94 -15.04 -49.60
C ALA A 39 34.53 -15.66 -49.50
N LYS A 40 33.59 -14.79 -49.90
CA LYS A 40 32.49 -14.89 -50.85
C LYS A 40 31.82 -16.25 -51.11
N GLU A 41 30.49 -16.32 -50.79
CA GLU A 41 29.48 -16.60 -51.82
C GLU A 41 28.12 -16.11 -51.31
N GLY A 42 27.35 -15.41 -52.18
CA GLY A 42 26.09 -14.85 -51.85
C GLY A 42 24.92 -15.84 -52.02
N ASN A 43 23.88 -15.58 -51.26
CA ASN A 43 22.52 -15.66 -51.83
C ASN A 43 21.53 -14.98 -50.87
N GLY A 44 20.58 -14.32 -51.49
CA GLY A 44 19.64 -13.38 -50.94
C GLY A 44 18.72 -13.96 -49.84
N ALA A 45 18.51 -13.13 -48.81
CA ALA A 45 17.39 -13.24 -47.93
C ALA A 45 16.75 -11.86 -47.73
N LYS A 46 15.47 -11.83 -48.08
CA LYS A 46 14.59 -10.67 -47.98
C LYS A 46 14.52 -10.10 -46.59
N ASP A 47 14.51 -8.80 -46.49
CA ASP A 47 14.21 -8.00 -45.30
C ASP A 47 12.92 -8.47 -44.59
N GLN A 48 13.06 -8.89 -43.37
CA GLN A 48 11.94 -8.95 -42.43
C GLN A 48 12.04 -7.75 -41.49
N PRO A 49 10.98 -6.93 -41.37
CA PRO A 49 10.95 -5.82 -40.44
C PRO A 49 10.95 -6.31 -38.99
N SER A 50 11.69 -5.62 -38.16
CA SER A 50 11.88 -5.92 -36.73
C SER A 50 10.55 -6.02 -36.00
N LYS A 51 10.44 -6.93 -35.03
CA LYS A 51 9.23 -7.15 -34.19
C LYS A 51 8.67 -5.87 -33.56
N VAL A 52 9.48 -4.85 -33.34
CA VAL A 52 9.07 -3.54 -32.79
C VAL A 52 8.22 -2.74 -33.81
N ALA A 53 8.53 -2.80 -35.08
CA ALA A 53 7.75 -2.11 -36.11
C ALA A 53 6.37 -2.76 -36.35
N LYS A 54 6.24 -4.04 -36.09
CA LYS A 54 4.96 -4.78 -36.18
C LYS A 54 4.03 -4.43 -35.04
N VAL A 55 4.54 -4.35 -33.80
CA VAL A 55 3.75 -3.96 -32.61
C VAL A 55 3.25 -2.51 -32.71
N ALA A 56 4.05 -1.60 -33.25
CA ALA A 56 3.65 -0.21 -33.48
C ALA A 56 2.58 -0.05 -34.56
N LYS A 57 2.59 -0.92 -35.57
CA LYS A 57 1.58 -0.94 -36.63
C LYS A 57 0.25 -1.52 -36.13
N ASP A 58 0.30 -2.62 -35.38
CA ASP A 58 -0.89 -3.27 -34.84
C ASP A 58 -1.61 -2.38 -33.81
N ALA A 59 -0.86 -1.58 -33.03
CA ALA A 59 -1.44 -0.58 -32.10
C ALA A 59 -2.11 0.59 -32.86
N LYS A 60 -1.58 0.98 -34.01
CA LYS A 60 -2.17 2.06 -34.82
C LYS A 60 -3.43 1.62 -35.55
N ASP A 61 -3.46 0.37 -36.01
CA ASP A 61 -4.62 -0.22 -36.69
C ASP A 61 -5.76 -0.52 -35.68
N ALA A 62 -5.44 -0.88 -34.42
CA ALA A 62 -6.41 -1.01 -33.34
C ALA A 62 -7.04 0.33 -32.93
N ALA A 63 -6.26 1.41 -32.89
CA ALA A 63 -6.77 2.76 -32.63
C ALA A 63 -7.69 3.29 -33.75
N ALA A 64 -7.39 2.94 -35.01
CA ALA A 64 -8.24 3.30 -36.14
C ALA A 64 -9.57 2.53 -36.18
N ALA A 65 -9.56 1.25 -35.74
CA ALA A 65 -10.77 0.43 -35.59
C ALA A 65 -11.68 0.93 -34.46
N ALA A 66 -11.09 1.39 -33.33
CA ALA A 66 -11.84 1.98 -32.22
C ALA A 66 -12.50 3.33 -32.58
N ALA A 67 -11.84 4.13 -33.42
CA ALA A 67 -12.41 5.40 -33.94
C ALA A 67 -13.57 5.20 -34.94
N ALA A 68 -13.54 4.10 -35.69
CA ALA A 68 -14.62 3.75 -36.62
C ALA A 68 -15.88 3.20 -35.93
N ALA A 69 -15.73 2.58 -34.76
CA ALA A 69 -16.85 2.05 -33.97
C ALA A 69 -17.71 3.14 -33.28
N LYS A 70 -17.22 4.38 -33.17
CA LYS A 70 -17.94 5.50 -32.52
C LYS A 70 -18.96 6.23 -33.45
N LYS A 71 -19.19 5.73 -34.67
CA LYS A 71 -20.14 6.36 -35.64
C LYS A 71 -21.34 5.49 -36.00
N ARG A 72 -21.92 4.76 -35.04
CA ARG A 72 -23.23 4.12 -35.25
C ARG A 72 -24.31 4.82 -34.43
N PRO A 73 -25.50 5.12 -34.95
CA PRO A 73 -26.57 5.84 -34.25
C PRO A 73 -27.21 4.94 -33.20
N LEU A 74 -27.49 5.53 -32.03
CA LEU A 74 -28.19 4.94 -30.90
C LEU A 74 -29.62 4.54 -31.29
N VAL A 75 -29.90 3.25 -31.33
CA VAL A 75 -31.24 2.69 -31.32
C VAL A 75 -31.76 2.74 -29.88
N ARG A 76 -32.85 3.43 -29.66
CA ARG A 76 -33.58 3.47 -28.40
C ARG A 76 -33.98 2.04 -27.98
N ARG A 77 -33.49 1.60 -26.83
CA ARG A 77 -34.06 0.45 -26.11
C ARG A 77 -35.07 0.96 -25.11
N GLU A 78 -36.32 0.57 -25.32
CA GLU A 78 -37.34 0.69 -24.30
C GLU A 78 -37.01 -0.17 -23.08
N THR A 79 -36.97 0.48 -21.93
CA THR A 79 -36.78 -0.17 -20.62
C THR A 79 -38.07 -0.80 -20.16
N LEU A 80 -38.12 -2.12 -20.07
CA LEU A 80 -39.11 -2.84 -19.29
C LEU A 80 -38.67 -2.84 -17.83
N GLU A 81 -39.22 -1.95 -17.04
CA GLU A 81 -39.11 -1.99 -15.57
C GLU A 81 -40.02 -3.08 -15.02
N ALA A 82 -39.41 -4.12 -14.42
CA ALA A 82 -40.14 -5.02 -13.52
C ALA A 82 -40.18 -4.38 -12.12
N PRO A 83 -41.36 -4.29 -11.48
CA PRO A 83 -41.43 -3.69 -10.15
C PRO A 83 -40.82 -4.60 -9.09
N ALA A 84 -39.88 -4.08 -8.31
CA ALA A 84 -39.34 -4.74 -7.13
C ALA A 84 -40.41 -4.90 -6.03
N PRO A 85 -40.50 -6.06 -5.33
CA PRO A 85 -41.48 -6.26 -4.29
C PRO A 85 -41.34 -5.25 -3.15
N ALA A 86 -42.42 -4.68 -2.70
CA ALA A 86 -42.52 -3.70 -1.62
C ALA A 86 -41.86 -4.17 -0.31
N ALA A 87 -41.89 -5.47 -0.05
CA ALA A 87 -41.26 -6.11 1.11
C ALA A 87 -39.73 -6.02 1.15
N LEU A 88 -39.04 -5.84 -0.01
CA LEU A 88 -37.60 -5.64 -0.03
C LEU A 88 -37.23 -4.21 0.42
N ARG A 89 -38.03 -3.25 0.01
CA ARG A 89 -37.82 -1.83 0.38
C ARG A 89 -38.07 -1.55 1.85
N GLU A 90 -38.97 -2.31 2.46
CA GLU A 90 -39.26 -2.19 3.89
C GLU A 90 -38.15 -2.81 4.76
N ARG A 91 -37.61 -3.95 4.37
CA ARG A 91 -36.44 -4.57 5.03
C ARG A 91 -35.15 -3.78 4.85
N GLU A 92 -34.96 -3.13 3.72
CA GLU A 92 -33.81 -2.22 3.50
C GLU A 92 -33.94 -0.96 4.37
N ARG A 93 -35.16 -0.43 4.55
CA ARG A 93 -35.40 0.68 5.48
C ARG A 93 -35.16 0.27 6.93
N GLU A 94 -35.65 -0.88 7.36
CA GLU A 94 -35.40 -1.40 8.72
C GLU A 94 -33.92 -1.70 8.98
N ALA A 95 -33.17 -2.16 7.96
CA ALA A 95 -31.73 -2.39 8.10
C ALA A 95 -30.93 -1.07 8.20
N VAL A 96 -31.36 -0.05 7.49
CA VAL A 96 -30.80 1.31 7.58
C VAL A 96 -31.19 1.98 8.90
N GLU A 97 -32.40 1.75 9.40
CA GLU A 97 -32.92 2.30 10.65
C GLU A 97 -32.31 1.62 11.90
N LYS A 98 -32.02 0.31 11.81
CA LYS A 98 -31.30 -0.43 12.88
C LYS A 98 -29.78 -0.22 12.86
N ALA A 99 -29.21 0.26 11.75
CA ALA A 99 -27.83 0.72 11.66
C ALA A 99 -27.62 2.15 12.19
N GLN A 100 -28.70 2.82 12.63
CA GLN A 100 -28.59 4.04 13.42
C GLN A 100 -28.15 3.64 14.84
N VAL A 101 -26.83 3.56 15.02
CA VAL A 101 -26.18 3.67 16.32
C VAL A 101 -26.86 4.79 17.10
N SER A 102 -27.22 4.54 18.35
CA SER A 102 -27.84 5.50 19.26
C SER A 102 -27.31 6.92 19.05
N PRO A 103 -28.17 7.94 18.96
CA PRO A 103 -27.74 9.30 18.73
C PRO A 103 -27.07 9.85 20.00
N SER A 104 -25.78 9.68 20.11
CA SER A 104 -24.99 10.35 21.17
C SER A 104 -24.39 11.69 20.70
N ALA A 105 -24.65 12.12 19.48
CA ALA A 105 -24.46 13.50 19.04
C ALA A 105 -25.42 13.80 17.90
N PRO A 106 -25.98 15.02 17.81
CA PRO A 106 -26.74 15.44 16.64
C PRO A 106 -25.82 15.28 15.41
N PRO A 107 -26.36 14.86 14.23
CA PRO A 107 -25.57 14.81 13.03
C PRO A 107 -24.95 16.18 12.82
N LEU A 108 -23.63 16.21 12.63
CA LEU A 108 -22.94 17.41 12.13
C LEU A 108 -23.67 17.75 10.82
N ALA A 109 -24.55 18.74 10.89
CA ALA A 109 -25.25 19.21 9.72
C ALA A 109 -24.19 19.55 8.67
N ASP A 110 -24.46 19.27 7.39
CA ASP A 110 -23.82 19.96 6.28
C ASP A 110 -24.08 21.46 6.51
N ALA A 111 -23.24 22.05 7.35
CA ALA A 111 -23.30 23.47 7.60
C ALA A 111 -23.02 24.10 6.26
N ALA A 112 -24.01 24.84 5.74
CA ALA A 112 -23.78 25.74 4.64
C ALA A 112 -22.44 26.47 4.95
N PRO A 113 -21.54 26.63 3.98
CA PRO A 113 -20.25 27.27 4.22
C PRO A 113 -20.51 28.50 5.07
N PRO A 114 -19.78 28.67 6.21
CA PRO A 114 -20.06 29.76 7.13
C PRO A 114 -20.15 31.01 6.30
N SER A 115 -21.30 31.67 6.35
CA SER A 115 -21.48 32.93 5.62
C SER A 115 -20.29 33.80 5.98
N LEU A 116 -19.66 34.46 4.99
CA LEU A 116 -18.54 35.37 5.12
C LEU A 116 -18.87 36.51 6.11
N ASN A 117 -19.20 36.18 7.35
CA ASN A 117 -19.60 37.07 8.43
C ASN A 117 -18.49 37.09 9.45
N GLY A 118 -17.42 37.83 9.16
CA GLY A 118 -16.29 37.96 10.06
C GLY A 118 -15.53 39.25 9.79
N PRO A 119 -14.48 39.50 10.55
CA PRO A 119 -13.64 40.70 10.42
C PRO A 119 -13.12 40.92 8.99
N VAL A 120 -12.80 39.83 8.25
CA VAL A 120 -12.36 39.89 6.84
C VAL A 120 -13.48 40.45 5.97
N ARG A 121 -14.70 39.98 6.13
CA ARG A 121 -15.85 40.49 5.35
C ARG A 121 -16.12 41.94 5.65
N ALA A 122 -16.11 42.33 6.92
CA ALA A 122 -16.32 43.70 7.33
C ALA A 122 -15.27 44.62 6.70
N TRP A 123 -14.01 44.21 6.71
CA TRP A 123 -12.94 45.00 6.07
C TRP A 123 -13.12 45.04 4.54
N LEU A 124 -13.45 43.93 3.92
CA LEU A 124 -13.75 43.84 2.48
C LEU A 124 -14.87 44.77 2.04
N ASP A 125 -15.94 44.84 2.82
CA ASP A 125 -17.09 45.72 2.51
C ASP A 125 -16.78 47.20 2.75
N ALA A 126 -16.01 47.51 3.82
CA ALA A 126 -15.57 48.88 4.09
C ALA A 126 -14.59 49.43 3.05
N ASN A 127 -13.75 48.55 2.46
CA ASN A 127 -12.72 48.92 1.48
C ASN A 127 -13.08 48.50 0.05
N ARG A 128 -14.37 48.43 -0.30
CA ARG A 128 -14.82 47.83 -1.58
C ARG A 128 -14.37 48.61 -2.80
N ALA A 129 -14.28 49.94 -2.71
CA ALA A 129 -13.85 50.81 -3.77
C ALA A 129 -13.20 52.08 -3.17
N PRO A 130 -11.89 52.01 -2.76
CA PRO A 130 -11.20 53.22 -2.33
C PRO A 130 -11.14 54.20 -3.49
N ALA A 131 -11.31 55.52 -3.17
CA ALA A 131 -11.27 56.54 -4.21
C ALA A 131 -9.87 56.65 -4.82
N PRO A 132 -9.74 56.88 -6.14
CA PRO A 132 -8.47 57.06 -6.79
C PRO A 132 -7.66 58.19 -6.17
N GLY A 133 -6.34 58.03 -6.00
CA GLY A 133 -5.47 59.05 -5.48
C GLY A 133 -5.34 59.12 -3.95
N GLN A 134 -5.88 58.15 -3.22
CA GLN A 134 -5.73 58.08 -1.75
C GLN A 134 -4.40 57.44 -1.27
N GLY A 135 -3.54 57.08 -2.19
CA GLY A 135 -2.27 56.40 -1.91
C GLY A 135 -2.43 54.96 -1.43
N ARG A 136 -1.49 54.43 -0.67
CA ARG A 136 -1.39 52.99 -0.28
C ARG A 136 -2.27 52.61 0.90
N GLU A 137 -2.59 53.54 1.81
CA GLU A 137 -3.26 53.24 3.08
C GLU A 137 -4.62 52.52 2.95
N PRO A 138 -5.47 52.87 1.99
CA PRO A 138 -6.77 52.16 1.82
C PRO A 138 -6.66 50.70 1.45
N PHE A 139 -5.50 50.27 0.91
CA PHE A 139 -5.23 48.91 0.49
C PHE A 139 -4.48 48.08 1.54
N ARG A 140 -4.01 48.77 2.62
CA ARG A 140 -3.23 48.12 3.67
C ARG A 140 -4.11 47.19 4.53
N ILE A 141 -3.65 45.94 4.66
CA ILE A 141 -4.32 44.91 5.46
C ILE A 141 -3.91 45.08 6.94
N PRO A 142 -4.85 45.25 7.87
CA PRO A 142 -4.54 45.29 9.29
C PRO A 142 -4.03 43.95 9.83
N ALA A 143 -3.20 44.01 10.88
CA ALA A 143 -2.54 42.82 11.44
C ALA A 143 -3.51 41.76 11.97
N GLU A 144 -4.68 42.21 12.45
CA GLU A 144 -5.71 41.31 12.98
C GLU A 144 -6.31 40.37 11.92
N LEU A 145 -6.13 40.74 10.63
CA LEU A 145 -6.64 39.93 9.51
C LEU A 145 -5.62 38.95 8.91
N VAL A 146 -4.35 39.00 9.34
CA VAL A 146 -3.29 38.16 8.73
C VAL A 146 -2.92 36.96 9.57
N ALA A 147 -3.22 36.97 10.85
CA ALA A 147 -3.06 35.84 11.77
C ALA A 147 -4.43 35.26 12.18
N LEU A 148 -4.40 34.02 12.58
CA LEU A 148 -5.56 33.33 13.14
C LEU A 148 -5.12 32.67 14.42
N TYR A 149 -5.90 32.87 15.47
CA TYR A 149 -5.65 32.28 16.79
C TYR A 149 -6.90 31.57 17.29
N THR A 150 -6.72 30.32 17.71
CA THR A 150 -7.74 29.61 18.47
C THR A 150 -7.66 30.02 19.93
N ASP A 151 -8.75 30.52 20.50
CA ASP A 151 -8.80 30.85 21.93
C ASP A 151 -8.64 29.55 22.76
N PRO A 152 -7.54 29.38 23.53
CA PRO A 152 -7.33 28.22 24.38
C PRO A 152 -8.48 27.99 25.38
N ALA A 153 -9.18 29.03 25.81
CA ALA A 153 -10.32 28.95 26.72
C ALA A 153 -11.55 28.31 26.06
N SER A 154 -11.63 28.28 24.72
CA SER A 154 -12.70 27.61 23.98
C SER A 154 -12.58 26.09 23.98
N LEU A 155 -11.40 25.55 24.34
CA LEU A 155 -11.14 24.11 24.39
C LEU A 155 -11.49 23.57 25.80
N PRO A 156 -12.01 22.32 25.89
CA PRO A 156 -12.29 21.69 27.16
C PRO A 156 -11.00 21.47 27.96
N GLU A 157 -11.09 21.51 29.30
CA GLU A 157 -9.92 21.31 30.18
C GLU A 157 -9.33 19.91 29.99
N ILE A 158 -10.20 18.92 29.99
CA ILE A 158 -9.86 17.55 29.69
C ILE A 158 -10.33 17.28 28.25
N PRO A 159 -9.45 16.79 27.36
CA PRO A 159 -9.86 16.43 26.02
C PRO A 159 -10.98 15.41 26.02
N LEU A 160 -11.94 15.56 25.13
CA LEU A 160 -13.02 14.60 24.96
C LEU A 160 -12.49 13.27 24.43
N ASP A 161 -13.22 12.19 24.65
CA ASP A 161 -12.91 10.93 23.96
C ASP A 161 -13.21 11.08 22.47
N SER A 162 -12.29 10.59 21.65
CA SER A 162 -12.43 10.66 20.20
C SER A 162 -13.14 9.43 19.64
N GLY A 163 -14.04 9.67 18.70
CA GLY A 163 -14.62 8.63 17.86
C GLY A 163 -13.73 8.15 16.71
N GLY A 164 -12.49 8.68 16.62
CA GLY A 164 -11.55 8.44 15.53
C GLY A 164 -11.72 9.45 14.39
N LEU A 165 -10.80 9.40 13.40
CA LEU A 165 -10.78 10.33 12.28
C LEU A 165 -12.10 10.33 11.47
N PHE A 166 -12.82 9.19 11.45
CA PHE A 166 -14.11 9.10 10.77
C PHE A 166 -15.24 9.97 11.35
N GLU A 167 -15.09 10.51 12.56
CA GLU A 167 -16.02 11.52 13.08
C GLU A 167 -15.82 12.88 12.41
N LEU A 168 -14.59 13.16 11.98
CA LEU A 168 -14.21 14.37 11.28
C LEU A 168 -14.55 14.32 9.78
N VAL A 169 -14.55 13.11 9.21
CA VAL A 169 -14.87 12.92 7.79
C VAL A 169 -16.33 13.26 7.53
N GLY A 170 -16.60 13.89 6.42
CA GLY A 170 -17.96 14.32 6.03
C GLY A 170 -19.00 13.19 6.04
N THR A 171 -20.25 13.54 6.29
CA THR A 171 -21.38 12.59 6.41
C THR A 171 -21.53 11.69 5.20
N VAL A 172 -21.20 12.18 3.99
CA VAL A 172 -21.29 11.40 2.74
C VAL A 172 -20.30 10.25 2.75
N ALA A 173 -19.04 10.51 3.12
CA ALA A 173 -17.99 9.48 3.18
C ALA A 173 -18.30 8.42 4.25
N ARG A 174 -18.75 8.83 5.44
CA ARG A 174 -19.18 7.91 6.50
C ARG A 174 -20.33 7.02 6.06
N ARG A 175 -21.36 7.60 5.45
CA ARG A 175 -22.52 6.85 4.94
C ARG A 175 -22.09 5.87 3.83
N ALA A 176 -21.20 6.28 2.93
CA ALA A 176 -20.68 5.42 1.87
C ALA A 176 -19.91 4.22 2.45
N LEU A 177 -19.01 4.43 3.43
CA LEU A 177 -18.29 3.34 4.10
C LEU A 177 -19.27 2.41 4.82
N THR A 178 -20.21 2.96 5.59
CA THR A 178 -21.25 2.18 6.28
C THR A 178 -22.03 1.32 5.30
N LEU A 179 -22.47 1.88 4.16
CA LEU A 179 -23.19 1.16 3.11
C LEU A 179 -22.34 0.01 2.56
N GLY A 180 -21.07 0.29 2.27
CA GLY A 180 -20.12 -0.72 1.77
C GLY A 180 -19.93 -1.87 2.74
N LEU A 181 -19.75 -1.59 4.04
CA LEU A 181 -19.59 -2.59 5.09
C LEU A 181 -20.90 -3.35 5.41
N ALA A 182 -22.06 -2.68 5.30
CA ALA A 182 -23.36 -3.26 5.59
C ALA A 182 -23.91 -4.13 4.46
N SER A 183 -23.55 -3.86 3.22
CA SER A 183 -24.11 -4.53 2.04
C SER A 183 -23.79 -6.03 2.05
N ARG A 184 -24.77 -6.85 1.71
CA ARG A 184 -24.61 -8.29 1.46
C ARG A 184 -24.22 -8.60 0.01
N GLU A 185 -24.29 -7.61 -0.87
CA GLU A 185 -23.92 -7.75 -2.28
C GLU A 185 -22.42 -7.99 -2.45
N ALA A 186 -22.09 -8.98 -3.26
CA ALA A 186 -20.70 -9.41 -3.46
C ALA A 186 -19.80 -8.32 -4.04
N SER A 187 -20.35 -7.55 -4.98
CA SER A 187 -19.64 -6.54 -5.75
C SER A 187 -19.58 -5.15 -5.09
N PHE A 188 -19.96 -5.04 -3.81
CA PHE A 188 -19.90 -3.78 -3.06
C PHE A 188 -18.62 -3.67 -2.26
N HIS A 189 -17.49 -4.10 -2.85
CA HIS A 189 -16.19 -3.78 -2.28
C HIS A 189 -16.00 -2.27 -2.27
N VAL A 190 -15.17 -1.79 -1.36
CA VAL A 190 -15.01 -0.37 -1.06
C VAL A 190 -13.64 0.11 -1.54
N PHE A 191 -13.59 1.25 -2.20
CA PHE A 191 -12.35 1.98 -2.41
C PHE A 191 -12.42 3.31 -1.63
N VAL A 192 -11.50 3.49 -0.69
CA VAL A 192 -11.35 4.74 0.07
C VAL A 192 -10.31 5.59 -0.64
N ALA A 193 -10.78 6.66 -1.27
CA ALA A 193 -9.94 7.64 -1.95
C ALA A 193 -9.54 8.72 -0.94
N ALA A 194 -8.29 8.69 -0.48
CA ALA A 194 -7.71 9.67 0.42
C ALA A 194 -6.40 10.20 -0.15
N SER A 195 -6.08 11.47 0.08
CA SER A 195 -4.78 12.00 -0.32
C SER A 195 -3.65 11.32 0.47
N GLN A 196 -2.44 11.29 -0.09
CA GLN A 196 -1.28 10.67 0.57
C GLN A 196 -0.92 11.29 1.93
N GLN A 197 -1.40 12.50 2.19
CA GLN A 197 -1.18 13.20 3.47
C GLN A 197 -2.15 12.75 4.57
N VAL A 198 -3.21 12.01 4.21
CA VAL A 198 -4.23 11.51 5.15
C VAL A 198 -3.98 10.03 5.39
N ILE A 199 -3.37 9.70 6.54
CA ILE A 199 -3.16 8.31 6.99
C ILE A 199 -4.46 7.85 7.64
N ILE A 200 -5.15 6.92 7.02
CA ILE A 200 -6.51 6.55 7.41
C ILE A 200 -6.73 5.04 7.61
N GLU A 201 -5.76 4.22 7.28
CA GLU A 201 -5.90 2.77 7.27
C GLU A 201 -6.31 2.22 8.64
N GLU A 202 -5.63 2.66 9.70
CA GLU A 202 -5.94 2.24 11.08
C GLU A 202 -7.33 2.71 11.54
N ASP A 203 -7.74 3.92 11.14
CA ASP A 203 -9.07 4.44 11.46
C ASP A 203 -10.17 3.67 10.73
N ILE A 204 -9.91 3.21 9.49
CA ILE A 204 -10.82 2.31 8.77
C ILE A 204 -10.96 0.99 9.53
N VAL A 205 -9.85 0.42 9.99
CA VAL A 205 -9.85 -0.82 10.79
C VAL A 205 -10.68 -0.62 12.07
N ARG A 206 -10.38 0.41 12.85
CA ARG A 206 -11.13 0.73 14.08
C ARG A 206 -12.63 0.98 13.82
N TYR A 207 -12.96 1.62 12.70
CA TYR A 207 -14.35 1.83 12.30
C TYR A 207 -15.04 0.50 11.91
N ALA A 208 -14.36 -0.34 11.13
CA ALA A 208 -14.87 -1.64 10.73
C ALA A 208 -15.03 -2.60 11.93
N GLU A 209 -14.12 -2.57 12.89
CA GLU A 209 -14.23 -3.34 14.15
C GLU A 209 -15.44 -2.91 14.97
N ARG A 210 -15.65 -1.59 15.15
CA ARG A 210 -16.84 -1.07 15.83
C ARG A 210 -18.12 -1.49 15.10
N PHE A 211 -18.10 -1.43 13.78
CA PHE A 211 -19.21 -1.85 12.93
C PHE A 211 -19.48 -3.36 12.99
N SER A 212 -18.46 -4.18 13.23
CA SER A 212 -18.56 -5.65 13.36
C SER A 212 -19.10 -6.11 14.71
N LYS A 213 -19.01 -5.29 15.76
CA LYS A 213 -19.53 -5.63 17.10
C LYS A 213 -21.00 -5.98 17.07
N GLY A 214 -21.37 -7.09 17.71
CA GLY A 214 -22.74 -7.60 17.79
C GLY A 214 -23.27 -8.26 16.52
N ARG A 215 -22.41 -8.52 15.53
CA ARG A 215 -22.73 -9.38 14.38
C ARG A 215 -22.39 -10.83 14.67
N GLU A 216 -23.03 -11.73 13.94
CA GLU A 216 -22.82 -13.16 14.03
C GLU A 216 -21.36 -13.54 13.69
N THR A 217 -20.76 -14.36 14.56
CA THR A 217 -19.41 -14.87 14.37
C THR A 217 -19.37 -15.79 13.14
N PRO A 218 -18.40 -15.65 12.23
CA PRO A 218 -18.28 -16.53 11.08
C PRO A 218 -17.85 -17.94 11.49
N PRO A 219 -18.19 -18.98 10.70
CA PRO A 219 -17.83 -20.35 11.00
C PRO A 219 -16.32 -20.58 10.90
N ASP A 220 -15.81 -21.54 11.70
CA ASP A 220 -14.45 -22.05 11.56
C ASP A 220 -14.30 -22.82 10.25
N ILE A 221 -13.08 -22.82 9.72
CA ILE A 221 -12.72 -23.51 8.47
C ILE A 221 -11.71 -24.59 8.78
N VAL A 222 -12.05 -25.82 8.44
CA VAL A 222 -11.13 -26.94 8.56
C VAL A 222 -10.95 -27.66 7.22
N TYR A 223 -9.78 -28.24 6.99
CA TYR A 223 -9.55 -29.17 5.88
C TYR A 223 -9.45 -30.60 6.39
N VAL A 224 -10.10 -31.49 5.69
CA VAL A 224 -10.08 -32.93 5.96
C VAL A 224 -9.67 -33.72 4.72
N HIS A 225 -9.18 -34.95 4.91
CA HIS A 225 -8.86 -35.85 3.83
C HIS A 225 -10.13 -36.26 3.07
N ASP A 226 -10.06 -36.33 1.76
CA ASP A 226 -11.11 -36.96 0.91
C ASP A 226 -10.68 -38.37 0.60
N PHE A 227 -11.35 -39.35 1.17
CA PHE A 227 -11.01 -40.77 1.02
C PHE A 227 -11.24 -41.31 -0.42
N ASP A 228 -12.16 -40.64 -1.16
CA ASP A 228 -12.43 -40.97 -2.57
C ASP A 228 -11.40 -40.33 -3.52
N ARG A 229 -10.90 -39.12 -3.13
CA ARG A 229 -9.96 -38.32 -3.93
C ARG A 229 -8.86 -37.75 -3.05
N PRO A 230 -7.84 -38.51 -2.69
CA PRO A 230 -6.79 -38.13 -1.78
C PRO A 230 -6.01 -36.88 -2.18
N GLU A 231 -5.94 -36.59 -3.49
CA GLU A 231 -5.31 -35.38 -4.04
C GLU A 231 -6.14 -34.10 -3.85
N ALA A 232 -7.43 -34.22 -3.49
CA ALA A 232 -8.38 -33.12 -3.40
C ALA A 232 -9.01 -32.99 -2.00
N PRO A 233 -8.25 -32.66 -0.94
CA PRO A 233 -8.80 -32.52 0.41
C PRO A 233 -9.94 -31.51 0.45
N LYS A 234 -10.96 -31.83 1.26
CA LYS A 234 -12.22 -31.06 1.35
C LYS A 234 -12.20 -30.05 2.48
N PRO A 235 -12.67 -28.81 2.27
CA PRO A 235 -12.97 -27.90 3.37
C PRO A 235 -14.31 -28.23 3.99
N LEU A 236 -14.39 -28.15 5.33
CA LEU A 236 -15.65 -28.18 6.08
C LEU A 236 -15.80 -26.86 6.83
N MET A 237 -17.04 -26.36 6.89
CA MET A 237 -17.41 -25.19 7.65
C MET A 237 -18.11 -25.66 8.91
N VAL A 238 -17.55 -25.38 10.08
CA VAL A 238 -18.11 -25.79 11.37
C VAL A 238 -18.47 -24.54 12.19
N PRO A 239 -19.39 -24.60 13.15
CA PRO A 239 -19.72 -23.47 13.99
C PRO A 239 -18.47 -22.85 14.62
N ALA A 240 -18.51 -21.55 14.92
CA ALA A 240 -17.40 -20.83 15.56
C ALA A 240 -16.99 -21.53 16.88
N GLY A 241 -15.70 -21.68 17.10
CA GLY A 241 -15.13 -22.39 18.26
C GLY A 241 -15.19 -23.93 18.18
N ALA A 242 -15.94 -24.48 17.23
CA ALA A 242 -16.12 -25.93 17.09
C ALA A 242 -14.94 -26.62 16.37
N GLY A 243 -14.16 -25.89 15.61
CA GLY A 243 -13.02 -26.44 14.85
C GLY A 243 -11.96 -27.08 15.74
N ALA A 244 -11.59 -26.43 16.83
CA ALA A 244 -10.64 -26.97 17.81
C ALA A 244 -11.18 -28.22 18.49
N THR A 245 -12.49 -28.26 18.80
CA THR A 245 -13.18 -29.40 19.38
C THR A 245 -13.18 -30.59 18.42
N LEU A 246 -13.43 -30.36 17.13
CA LEU A 246 -13.38 -31.39 16.11
C LEU A 246 -11.96 -31.97 15.98
N VAL A 247 -10.93 -31.15 15.96
CA VAL A 247 -9.51 -31.59 15.94
C VAL A 247 -9.23 -32.49 17.14
N ALA A 248 -9.56 -32.01 18.36
CA ALA A 248 -9.30 -32.75 19.59
C ALA A 248 -10.07 -34.08 19.64
N ALA A 249 -11.33 -34.09 19.18
CA ALA A 249 -12.18 -35.25 19.16
C ALA A 249 -11.65 -36.33 18.17
N MET A 250 -11.16 -35.93 17.00
CA MET A 250 -10.54 -36.83 16.04
C MET A 250 -9.22 -37.41 16.52
N VAL A 251 -8.38 -36.61 17.20
CA VAL A 251 -7.16 -37.11 17.84
C VAL A 251 -7.50 -38.12 18.91
N ALA A 252 -8.46 -37.82 19.80
CA ALA A 252 -8.90 -38.74 20.86
C ALA A 252 -9.49 -40.05 20.28
N LEU A 253 -10.24 -39.98 19.18
CA LEU A 253 -10.75 -41.15 18.48
C LEU A 253 -9.61 -42.08 18.02
N ILE A 254 -8.62 -41.52 17.33
CA ILE A 254 -7.50 -42.32 16.81
C ILE A 254 -6.64 -42.89 17.95
N ASP A 255 -6.38 -42.13 19.00
CA ASP A 255 -5.62 -42.60 20.16
C ASP A 255 -6.37 -43.71 20.92
N ARG A 256 -7.69 -43.57 21.06
CA ARG A 256 -8.55 -44.63 21.61
C ARG A 256 -8.49 -45.91 20.77
N LEU A 257 -8.64 -45.81 19.45
CA LEU A 257 -8.58 -46.99 18.56
C LEU A 257 -7.19 -47.64 18.58
N ARG A 258 -6.11 -46.86 18.68
CA ARG A 258 -4.73 -47.38 18.89
C ARG A 258 -4.57 -48.18 20.15
N SER A 259 -5.35 -47.88 21.20
CA SER A 259 -5.32 -48.59 22.47
C SER A 259 -6.25 -49.82 22.46
N GLU A 260 -7.49 -49.64 21.94
CA GLU A 260 -8.53 -50.67 22.04
C GLU A 260 -8.34 -51.80 21.02
N ILE A 261 -7.98 -51.51 19.74
CA ILE A 261 -7.90 -52.53 18.67
C ILE A 261 -6.77 -53.55 18.95
N PRO A 262 -5.52 -53.17 19.28
CA PRO A 262 -4.50 -54.16 19.67
C PRO A 262 -4.88 -54.96 20.92
N GLY A 263 -5.64 -54.34 21.84
CA GLY A 263 -6.15 -55.00 23.06
C GLY A 263 -7.14 -56.13 22.74
N LEU A 264 -7.82 -56.12 21.58
CA LEU A 264 -8.75 -57.19 21.15
C LEU A 264 -8.10 -58.54 21.05
N VAL A 265 -6.79 -58.62 20.72
CA VAL A 265 -6.05 -59.92 20.66
C VAL A 265 -6.03 -60.60 22.03
N GLN A 266 -6.12 -59.85 23.14
CA GLN A 266 -6.14 -60.38 24.50
C GLN A 266 -7.55 -60.62 25.02
N HIS A 267 -8.57 -60.22 24.29
CA HIS A 267 -9.95 -60.36 24.74
C HIS A 267 -10.35 -61.85 24.80
N ASP A 268 -11.09 -62.26 25.86
CA ASP A 268 -11.43 -63.63 26.13
C ASP A 268 -12.19 -64.35 24.98
N GLU A 269 -13.02 -63.62 24.24
CA GLU A 269 -13.75 -64.14 23.08
C GLU A 269 -12.82 -64.43 21.89
N VAL A 270 -11.88 -63.54 21.59
CA VAL A 270 -10.86 -63.75 20.54
C VAL A 270 -9.96 -64.90 20.95
N ARG A 271 -9.52 -64.94 22.19
CA ARG A 271 -8.66 -66.01 22.70
C ARG A 271 -9.34 -67.36 22.63
N LYS A 272 -10.63 -67.47 23.01
CA LYS A 272 -11.42 -68.71 22.89
C LYS A 272 -11.63 -69.09 21.42
N ALA A 273 -11.99 -68.16 20.54
CA ALA A 273 -12.17 -68.41 19.13
C ALA A 273 -10.84 -68.82 18.46
N THR A 274 -9.75 -68.14 18.71
CA THR A 274 -8.41 -68.48 18.22
C THR A 274 -7.96 -69.83 18.74
N HIS A 275 -8.15 -70.11 20.02
CA HIS A 275 -7.81 -71.42 20.60
C HIS A 275 -8.60 -72.60 19.92
N LYS A 276 -9.90 -72.40 19.61
CA LYS A 276 -10.70 -73.37 18.91
C LYS A 276 -10.17 -73.55 17.46
N LEU A 277 -9.92 -72.45 16.76
CA LEU A 277 -9.34 -72.50 15.40
C LEU A 277 -7.97 -73.19 15.37
N VAL A 278 -7.10 -72.91 16.35
CA VAL A 278 -5.78 -73.57 16.50
C VAL A 278 -5.98 -75.09 16.72
N GLN A 279 -6.89 -75.50 17.60
CA GLN A 279 -7.19 -76.92 17.82
C GLN A 279 -7.69 -77.60 16.55
N GLU A 280 -8.56 -76.96 15.78
CA GLU A 280 -9.06 -77.43 14.49
C GLU A 280 -7.93 -77.57 13.45
N LEU A 281 -7.06 -76.61 13.37
CA LEU A 281 -5.87 -76.56 12.52
C LEU A 281 -4.90 -77.70 12.88
N GLU A 282 -4.56 -77.76 14.16
CA GLU A 282 -3.71 -78.86 14.66
C GLU A 282 -4.29 -80.24 14.39
N ALA A 283 -5.63 -80.43 14.52
CA ALA A 283 -6.32 -81.65 14.22
C ALA A 283 -6.21 -82.01 12.74
N LYS A 284 -6.47 -81.05 11.83
CA LYS A 284 -6.34 -81.21 10.40
C LYS A 284 -4.91 -81.45 9.94
N ASN A 285 -3.95 -80.66 10.48
CA ASN A 285 -2.54 -80.89 10.17
C ASN A 285 -2.04 -82.27 10.63
N ARG A 286 -2.56 -82.75 11.79
CA ARG A 286 -2.23 -84.06 12.35
C ARG A 286 -2.83 -85.18 11.44
N GLU A 287 -4.03 -85.01 10.90
CA GLU A 287 -4.65 -85.92 9.96
C GLU A 287 -3.83 -85.99 8.66
N VAL A 288 -3.38 -84.89 8.10
CA VAL A 288 -2.53 -84.85 6.88
C VAL A 288 -1.21 -85.58 7.16
N LEU A 289 -0.55 -85.23 8.27
CA LEU A 289 0.73 -85.81 8.65
C LEU A 289 0.58 -87.35 8.90
N SER A 290 -0.52 -87.82 9.57
CA SER A 290 -0.76 -89.27 9.82
C SER A 290 -1.04 -90.03 8.50
N GLY A 291 -1.78 -89.36 7.58
CA GLY A 291 -1.98 -89.94 6.24
C GLY A 291 -0.69 -90.06 5.43
N LEU A 292 0.19 -89.04 5.49
CA LEU A 292 1.50 -89.11 4.89
C LEU A 292 2.42 -90.16 5.53
N GLU A 293 2.34 -90.34 6.85
CA GLU A 293 3.13 -91.35 7.57
C GLU A 293 2.66 -92.78 7.17
N ILE A 294 1.39 -92.99 6.97
CA ILE A 294 0.85 -94.25 6.49
C ILE A 294 1.33 -94.48 5.06
N THR A 295 1.27 -93.53 4.20
CA THR A 295 1.72 -93.67 2.80
C THR A 295 3.21 -93.93 2.74
N ALA A 296 4.03 -93.17 3.51
CA ALA A 296 5.48 -93.41 3.57
C ALA A 296 5.85 -94.80 4.04
N LYS A 297 5.14 -95.29 5.07
CA LYS A 297 5.35 -96.75 5.55
C LYS A 297 5.00 -97.76 4.47
N THR A 298 3.92 -97.57 3.69
CA THR A 298 3.56 -98.42 2.59
C THR A 298 4.57 -98.38 1.43
N LEU A 299 5.28 -97.30 1.26
CA LEU A 299 6.34 -97.14 0.26
C LEU A 299 7.74 -97.50 0.81
N GLY A 300 7.82 -97.88 2.09
CA GLY A 300 9.06 -98.38 2.69
C GLY A 300 9.94 -97.23 3.28
N PHE A 301 9.35 -96.10 3.60
CA PHE A 301 10.03 -94.96 4.19
C PHE A 301 9.50 -94.58 5.56
N GLY A 302 10.31 -94.01 6.36
CA GLY A 302 9.95 -93.29 7.60
C GLY A 302 9.96 -91.84 7.43
N ILE A 303 9.14 -91.15 8.25
CA ILE A 303 9.06 -89.74 8.26
C ILE A 303 9.52 -89.24 9.64
N ARG A 304 10.26 -88.11 9.62
CA ARG A 304 10.59 -87.38 10.83
C ARG A 304 10.23 -85.86 10.60
N SER A 305 9.40 -85.31 11.45
CA SER A 305 9.22 -83.85 11.44
C SER A 305 10.47 -83.16 11.87
N VAL A 306 10.89 -82.12 11.11
CA VAL A 306 12.03 -81.26 11.36
C VAL A 306 11.60 -79.78 11.22
N GLN A 307 12.36 -78.87 11.80
CA GLN A 307 12.09 -77.44 11.62
C GLN A 307 12.14 -77.05 10.13
N GLY A 308 11.03 -76.66 9.58
CA GLY A 308 10.86 -76.26 8.16
C GLY A 308 10.37 -77.33 7.22
N GLY A 309 9.97 -78.59 7.70
CA GLY A 309 9.40 -79.57 6.82
C GLY A 309 9.42 -80.98 7.37
N VAL A 310 9.37 -81.94 6.42
CA VAL A 310 9.36 -83.33 6.75
C VAL A 310 10.56 -84.03 6.11
N GLN A 311 11.41 -84.66 6.91
CA GLN A 311 12.55 -85.45 6.44
C GLN A 311 12.10 -86.88 6.27
N THR A 312 12.32 -87.48 5.11
CA THR A 312 12.06 -88.85 4.76
C THR A 312 13.33 -89.69 4.83
N PHE A 313 13.25 -90.93 5.26
CA PHE A 313 14.38 -91.85 5.25
C PHE A 313 13.85 -93.26 4.98
N PRO A 314 14.60 -94.05 4.22
CA PRO A 314 14.20 -95.43 3.89
C PRO A 314 14.27 -96.38 5.09
N ILE A 315 13.31 -97.37 5.16
CA ILE A 315 13.20 -98.34 6.19
C ILE A 315 13.27 -99.68 5.54
N LEU A 316 14.16 -100.53 6.03
CA LEU A 316 14.24 -101.94 5.61
C LEU A 316 14.15 -102.85 6.81
N HIS A 317 13.26 -103.86 6.79
CA HIS A 317 12.94 -104.75 7.88
C HIS A 317 12.64 -104.05 9.22
N GLY A 318 11.96 -102.89 9.12
CA GLY A 318 11.46 -102.12 10.32
C GLY A 318 12.57 -101.26 10.97
N LYS A 319 13.77 -101.15 10.39
CA LYS A 319 14.84 -100.27 10.90
C LYS A 319 15.25 -99.21 9.83
N PRO A 320 15.60 -98.02 10.24
CA PRO A 320 16.17 -96.96 9.32
C PRO A 320 17.43 -97.46 8.64
N LEU A 321 17.54 -97.29 7.36
CA LEU A 321 18.66 -97.74 6.52
C LEU A 321 19.81 -96.76 6.68
N SER A 322 21.03 -97.33 7.04
CA SER A 322 22.22 -96.42 7.04
C SER A 322 22.77 -96.20 5.62
N ALA A 323 23.53 -95.08 5.42
CA ALA A 323 24.16 -94.82 4.13
C ALA A 323 25.04 -95.92 3.61
N GLU A 324 25.72 -96.70 4.53
CA GLU A 324 26.54 -97.85 4.19
C GLU A 324 25.70 -99.01 3.75
N GLN A 325 24.55 -99.21 4.41
CA GLN A 325 23.57 -100.32 4.06
C GLN A 325 22.90 -100.01 2.71
N PHE A 326 22.62 -98.77 2.40
CA PHE A 326 22.04 -98.30 1.15
C PHE A 326 23.00 -98.63 -0.04
N THR A 327 24.30 -98.36 0.17
CA THR A 327 25.33 -98.58 -0.84
C THR A 327 25.48 -100.09 -1.18
N ALA A 328 25.21 -100.99 -0.20
CA ALA A 328 25.32 -102.43 -0.33
C ALA A 328 24.08 -103.18 -0.95
N LEU A 329 23.03 -102.40 -1.25
CA LEU A 329 21.84 -102.98 -1.94
C LEU A 329 22.11 -103.26 -3.44
N ASP A 330 21.37 -104.26 -3.98
CA ASP A 330 21.41 -104.53 -5.39
C ASP A 330 20.76 -103.44 -6.22
N GLU A 331 21.14 -103.22 -7.46
CA GLU A 331 20.67 -102.19 -8.35
C GLU A 331 19.14 -102.18 -8.57
N SER A 332 18.52 -103.35 -8.55
CA SER A 332 17.05 -103.50 -8.72
C SER A 332 16.33 -102.92 -7.52
N THR A 333 16.84 -103.11 -6.34
CA THR A 333 16.27 -102.64 -5.09
C THR A 333 16.55 -101.09 -4.93
N LYS A 334 17.72 -100.70 -5.32
CA LYS A 334 17.99 -99.21 -5.37
C LYS A 334 17.06 -98.48 -6.32
N LYS A 335 16.84 -98.99 -7.51
CA LYS A 335 15.92 -98.46 -8.50
C LYS A 335 14.47 -98.42 -7.96
N ALA A 336 14.01 -99.52 -7.33
CA ALA A 336 12.68 -99.59 -6.71
C ALA A 336 12.51 -98.60 -5.58
N LEU A 337 13.56 -98.38 -4.76
CA LEU A 337 13.60 -97.41 -3.70
C LEU A 337 13.57 -95.94 -4.26
N GLY A 338 14.27 -95.71 -5.36
CA GLY A 338 14.25 -94.38 -6.04
C GLY A 338 12.89 -94.02 -6.61
N GLU A 339 12.24 -95.12 -7.31
CA GLU A 339 10.86 -94.89 -7.79
C GLU A 339 9.86 -94.62 -6.65
N ALA A 340 10.05 -95.29 -5.51
CA ALA A 340 9.20 -95.14 -4.32
C ALA A 340 9.52 -93.73 -3.62
N GLU A 341 10.75 -93.29 -3.63
CA GLU A 341 11.14 -91.98 -3.20
C GLU A 341 10.53 -90.84 -4.03
N ASP A 342 10.55 -90.96 -5.35
CA ASP A 342 9.86 -89.98 -6.23
C ASP A 342 8.37 -89.92 -5.98
N ARG A 343 7.71 -91.08 -5.75
CA ARG A 343 6.30 -91.11 -5.36
C ARG A 343 6.04 -90.44 -3.97
N LEU A 344 6.91 -90.76 -3.03
CA LEU A 344 6.83 -90.20 -1.69
C LEU A 344 7.06 -88.70 -1.71
N THR A 345 8.02 -88.23 -2.50
CA THR A 345 8.26 -86.79 -2.69
C THR A 345 7.03 -86.09 -3.24
N THR A 346 6.36 -86.71 -4.24
CA THR A 346 5.13 -86.20 -4.79
C THR A 346 4.00 -86.14 -3.73
N GLU A 347 3.88 -87.10 -2.84
CA GLU A 347 2.89 -87.10 -1.73
C GLU A 347 3.29 -86.11 -0.61
N VAL A 348 4.60 -85.92 -0.33
CA VAL A 348 5.08 -84.90 0.57
C VAL A 348 4.74 -83.45 0.06
N ASP A 349 4.95 -83.25 -1.25
CA ASP A 349 4.59 -81.93 -1.88
C ASP A 349 3.09 -81.67 -1.79
N LYS A 350 2.25 -82.69 -2.06
CA LYS A 350 0.79 -82.57 -1.89
C LYS A 350 0.40 -82.32 -0.44
N ALA A 351 1.01 -82.93 0.52
CA ALA A 351 0.78 -82.73 1.94
C ALA A 351 1.21 -81.30 2.36
N ALA A 352 2.36 -80.83 1.81
CA ALA A 352 2.83 -79.48 2.07
C ALA A 352 1.89 -78.42 1.49
N VAL A 353 1.31 -78.67 0.30
CA VAL A 353 0.28 -77.77 -0.27
C VAL A 353 -0.96 -77.73 0.63
N LEU A 354 -1.46 -78.89 1.06
CA LEU A 354 -2.63 -79.01 1.93
C LEU A 354 -2.44 -78.29 3.29
N VAL A 355 -1.25 -78.45 3.90
CA VAL A 355 -0.93 -77.78 5.16
C VAL A 355 -0.85 -76.29 4.95
N ARG A 356 -0.30 -75.81 3.80
CA ARG A 356 -0.27 -74.43 3.44
C ARG A 356 -1.65 -73.80 3.26
N ASP A 357 -2.54 -74.54 2.55
CA ASP A 357 -3.94 -74.12 2.33
C ASP A 357 -4.73 -74.11 3.66
N GLN A 358 -4.48 -75.07 4.56
CA GLN A 358 -5.10 -75.05 5.91
C GLN A 358 -4.62 -73.91 6.75
N ASN A 359 -3.31 -73.57 6.70
CA ASN A 359 -2.77 -72.37 7.37
C ASN A 359 -3.36 -71.10 6.79
N ALA A 360 -3.43 -71.00 5.46
CA ALA A 360 -4.06 -69.86 4.81
C ALA A 360 -5.55 -69.73 5.21
N THR A 361 -6.28 -70.79 5.29
CA THR A 361 -7.69 -70.83 5.74
C THR A 361 -7.82 -70.39 7.21
N PHE A 362 -6.89 -70.80 8.07
CA PHE A 362 -6.82 -70.37 9.46
C PHE A 362 -6.50 -68.89 9.60
N ASP A 363 -5.49 -68.41 8.86
CA ASP A 363 -5.13 -66.98 8.89
C ASP A 363 -6.31 -66.13 8.40
N ALA A 364 -6.99 -66.52 7.33
CA ALA A 364 -8.18 -65.83 6.84
C ALA A 364 -9.33 -65.82 7.88
N ALA A 365 -9.59 -66.94 8.55
CA ALA A 365 -10.63 -67.00 9.58
C ALA A 365 -10.30 -66.17 10.84
N ARG A 366 -8.99 -66.11 11.18
CA ARG A 366 -8.49 -65.26 12.26
C ARG A 366 -8.63 -63.78 11.92
N GLU A 367 -8.25 -63.41 10.70
CA GLU A 367 -8.36 -62.05 10.17
C GLU A 367 -9.83 -61.62 10.10
N GLU A 368 -10.74 -62.46 9.61
CA GLU A 368 -12.18 -62.18 9.60
C GLU A 368 -12.76 -61.96 11.01
N ALA A 369 -12.32 -62.79 12.00
CA ALA A 369 -12.77 -62.64 13.37
C ALA A 369 -12.27 -61.29 13.98
N MET A 370 -11.02 -60.93 13.71
CA MET A 370 -10.45 -59.64 14.14
C MET A 370 -11.13 -58.45 13.45
N SER A 371 -11.36 -58.55 12.15
CA SER A 371 -12.07 -57.54 11.37
C SER A 371 -13.46 -57.24 11.96
N ARG A 372 -14.28 -58.25 12.22
CA ARG A 372 -15.62 -58.08 12.80
C ARG A 372 -15.61 -57.43 14.20
N LEU A 373 -14.64 -57.75 15.01
CA LEU A 373 -14.52 -57.17 16.36
C LEU A 373 -14.00 -55.73 16.29
N SER A 374 -13.03 -55.47 15.41
CA SER A 374 -12.52 -54.12 15.15
C SER A 374 -13.62 -53.23 14.59
N GLU A 375 -14.43 -53.73 13.66
CA GLU A 375 -15.62 -53.05 13.13
C GLU A 375 -16.58 -52.65 14.25
N ALA A 376 -16.91 -53.57 15.17
CA ALA A 376 -17.82 -53.26 16.29
C ALA A 376 -17.26 -52.20 17.23
N VAL A 377 -15.94 -52.17 17.48
CA VAL A 377 -15.26 -51.12 18.29
C VAL A 377 -15.28 -49.78 17.58
N ILE A 378 -14.95 -49.76 16.26
CA ILE A 378 -14.94 -48.56 15.44
C ILE A 378 -16.34 -47.97 15.38
N GLN A 379 -17.37 -48.76 15.06
CA GLN A 379 -18.75 -48.32 14.98
C GLN A 379 -19.25 -47.72 16.31
N ARG A 380 -18.92 -48.34 17.43
CA ARG A 380 -19.30 -47.85 18.75
C ARG A 380 -18.60 -46.50 19.05
N ALA A 381 -17.29 -46.40 18.80
CA ALA A 381 -16.55 -45.21 19.05
C ALA A 381 -17.05 -44.03 18.18
N LEU A 382 -17.35 -44.31 16.90
CA LEU A 382 -17.89 -43.33 15.99
C LEU A 382 -19.35 -42.94 16.28
N ALA A 383 -20.19 -43.88 16.75
CA ALA A 383 -21.54 -43.53 17.19
C ALA A 383 -21.54 -42.55 18.37
N GLU A 384 -20.61 -42.72 19.34
CA GLU A 384 -20.39 -41.81 20.44
C GLU A 384 -19.93 -40.44 19.93
N LEU A 385 -18.97 -40.41 18.98
CA LEU A 385 -18.44 -39.21 18.36
C LEU A 385 -19.48 -38.43 17.53
N LYS A 386 -20.26 -39.15 16.69
CA LYS A 386 -21.35 -38.56 15.90
C LYS A 386 -22.42 -37.95 16.79
N LYS A 387 -22.70 -38.56 17.95
CA LYS A 387 -23.61 -37.98 18.94
C LYS A 387 -23.04 -36.69 19.57
N LEU A 388 -21.76 -36.69 19.90
CA LEU A 388 -21.09 -35.50 20.45
C LEU A 388 -21.08 -34.34 19.45
N LEU A 389 -20.86 -34.60 18.17
CA LEU A 389 -20.72 -33.62 17.10
C LEU A 389 -22.02 -33.42 16.30
N SER A 390 -23.20 -33.84 16.81
CA SER A 390 -24.50 -33.74 16.13
C SER A 390 -24.85 -32.35 15.65
N ASP A 391 -24.43 -31.31 16.39
CA ASP A 391 -24.73 -29.91 16.12
C ASP A 391 -23.73 -29.23 15.17
N PHE A 392 -22.69 -29.96 14.69
CA PHE A 392 -21.66 -29.42 13.80
C PHE A 392 -22.06 -29.36 12.31
N GLY A 393 -23.23 -29.88 11.99
CA GLY A 393 -23.80 -29.84 10.64
C GLY A 393 -23.69 -31.17 9.87
N SER A 394 -24.46 -31.28 8.80
CA SER A 394 -24.58 -32.50 7.98
C SER A 394 -23.27 -32.92 7.32
N ASP A 395 -22.45 -31.91 6.93
CA ASP A 395 -21.20 -32.15 6.20
C ASP A 395 -20.16 -32.85 7.08
N VAL A 396 -20.12 -32.48 8.38
CA VAL A 396 -19.26 -33.15 9.38
C VAL A 396 -19.71 -34.58 9.61
N LEU A 397 -21.03 -34.82 9.74
CA LEU A 397 -21.56 -36.16 9.92
C LEU A 397 -21.27 -37.04 8.70
N SER A 398 -21.44 -36.54 7.48
CA SER A 398 -21.09 -37.25 6.24
C SER A 398 -19.58 -37.55 6.14
N TYR A 399 -18.73 -36.64 6.60
CA TYR A 399 -17.29 -36.88 6.72
C TYR A 399 -17.00 -38.01 7.72
N LEU A 400 -17.65 -38.02 8.89
CA LEU A 400 -17.50 -39.07 9.88
C LEU A 400 -17.99 -40.46 9.37
N ASP A 401 -18.99 -40.49 8.46
CA ASP A 401 -19.39 -41.71 7.77
C ASP A 401 -18.27 -42.23 6.84
N SER A 402 -17.60 -41.34 6.14
CA SER A 402 -16.44 -41.67 5.30
C SER A 402 -15.24 -42.13 6.14
N VAL A 403 -15.02 -41.52 7.30
CA VAL A 403 -14.01 -41.95 8.28
C VAL A 403 -14.30 -43.34 8.81
N GLU A 404 -15.57 -43.63 9.14
CA GLU A 404 -16.00 -44.97 9.60
C GLU A 404 -15.66 -46.04 8.58
N ASN A 405 -16.05 -45.83 7.32
CA ASN A 405 -15.78 -46.78 6.25
C ASN A 405 -14.27 -47.01 6.07
N ALA A 406 -13.49 -45.96 6.05
CA ALA A 406 -12.04 -46.04 5.89
C ALA A 406 -11.35 -46.72 7.08
N LEU A 407 -11.80 -46.48 8.31
CA LEU A 407 -11.27 -47.13 9.51
C LEU A 407 -11.61 -48.63 9.55
N ILE A 408 -12.81 -49.00 9.05
CA ILE A 408 -13.21 -50.42 8.95
C ILE A 408 -12.40 -51.13 7.87
N GLU A 409 -12.14 -50.48 6.74
CA GLU A 409 -11.32 -51.06 5.65
C GLU A 409 -9.86 -51.25 6.10
N ASP A 410 -9.28 -50.30 6.81
CA ASP A 410 -7.88 -50.27 7.19
C ASP A 410 -7.63 -50.56 8.68
N TRP A 411 -8.52 -51.35 9.31
CA TRP A 411 -8.41 -51.70 10.73
C TRP A 411 -7.05 -52.34 11.11
N SER A 412 -6.42 -53.02 10.18
CA SER A 412 -5.11 -53.68 10.35
C SER A 412 -3.97 -52.69 10.66
N ASP A 413 -4.08 -51.43 10.20
CA ASP A 413 -3.10 -50.39 10.47
C ASP A 413 -2.94 -50.08 11.98
N PHE A 414 -3.92 -50.47 12.81
CA PHE A 414 -3.85 -50.31 14.26
C PHE A 414 -3.22 -51.50 14.99
N VAL A 415 -3.12 -52.68 14.34
CA VAL A 415 -2.58 -53.91 14.96
C VAL A 415 -1.06 -53.98 14.85
N ASP A 416 -0.51 -53.47 13.76
CA ASP A 416 0.95 -53.52 13.47
C ASP A 416 1.76 -52.55 14.35
N GLN A 417 1.12 -51.73 15.14
CA GLN A 417 1.78 -50.85 16.09
C GLN A 417 1.78 -51.49 17.50
N GLY A 418 2.95 -51.87 17.99
CA GLY A 418 3.09 -52.20 19.42
C GLY A 418 2.57 -51.05 20.32
N PRO A 419 2.19 -51.36 21.60
CA PRO A 419 1.65 -50.35 22.51
C PRO A 419 2.60 -49.16 22.57
N PRO A 420 2.05 -47.91 22.69
CA PRO A 420 2.87 -46.70 22.75
C PRO A 420 3.81 -46.82 23.93
N GLN A 421 5.11 -46.93 23.67
CA GLN A 421 6.11 -46.80 24.69
C GLN A 421 6.08 -45.37 25.19
N GLN A 422 5.76 -45.17 26.48
CA GLN A 422 5.91 -43.90 27.16
C GLN A 422 7.41 -43.53 27.19
N MET A 423 7.88 -42.86 26.17
CA MET A 423 9.22 -42.27 26.15
C MET A 423 9.18 -40.94 26.91
N THR A 424 10.09 -40.77 27.84
CA THR A 424 10.34 -39.46 28.45
C THR A 424 10.97 -38.53 27.42
N GLU A 425 10.70 -37.21 27.50
CA GLU A 425 11.23 -36.20 26.57
C GLU A 425 12.75 -36.28 26.41
N GLU A 426 13.51 -36.63 27.41
CA GLU A 426 14.96 -36.84 27.37
C GLU A 426 15.41 -38.06 26.54
N GLN A 427 14.55 -39.07 26.37
CA GLN A 427 14.84 -40.24 25.53
C GLN A 427 14.52 -39.99 24.06
N ALA A 428 13.58 -39.07 23.78
CA ALA A 428 13.26 -38.64 22.43
C ALA A 428 14.38 -37.77 21.79
N GLU A 429 15.09 -36.98 22.63
CA GLU A 429 16.23 -36.17 22.19
C GLU A 429 17.54 -36.96 21.95
N GLN A 430 17.74 -38.05 22.69
CA GLN A 430 18.99 -38.85 22.61
C GLN A 430 18.95 -39.98 21.55
N GLN A 431 17.80 -40.46 21.21
CA GLN A 431 17.63 -41.36 20.07
C GLN A 431 17.22 -40.52 18.87
N GLY A 432 18.20 -39.95 18.20
CA GLY A 432 17.94 -39.29 16.90
C GLY A 432 17.09 -40.20 16.03
N THR A 433 15.81 -39.89 15.96
CA THR A 433 14.84 -40.30 14.94
C THR A 433 15.04 -41.70 14.37
N GLN A 434 14.86 -42.76 15.15
CA GLN A 434 14.23 -43.96 14.62
C GLN A 434 12.72 -43.69 14.55
N GLU A 435 12.31 -42.91 13.53
CA GLU A 435 10.92 -42.78 13.14
C GLU A 435 10.41 -44.19 12.83
N HIS A 436 9.37 -44.62 13.57
CA HIS A 436 8.45 -45.69 13.16
C HIS A 436 8.13 -45.46 11.68
N ASP A 437 8.00 -46.58 10.93
CA ASP A 437 7.83 -46.64 9.50
C ASP A 437 7.10 -45.38 8.92
N PRO A 438 7.75 -44.57 8.09
CA PRO A 438 7.18 -43.34 7.60
C PRO A 438 5.89 -43.52 6.78
N GLU A 439 5.68 -44.70 6.19
CA GLU A 439 4.46 -45.02 5.49
C GLU A 439 3.29 -45.18 6.47
N HIS A 440 3.53 -45.74 7.66
CA HIS A 440 2.51 -45.94 8.69
C HIS A 440 2.08 -44.64 9.36
N ALA A 441 3.00 -43.75 9.68
CA ALA A 441 2.68 -42.41 10.18
C ALA A 441 1.88 -41.59 9.15
N THR A 442 2.09 -41.86 7.85
CA THR A 442 1.36 -41.22 6.75
C THR A 442 -0.05 -41.78 6.62
N ARG A 443 -0.27 -43.11 6.84
CA ARG A 443 -1.58 -43.77 6.75
C ARG A 443 -2.55 -43.23 7.80
N LEU A 444 -2.17 -43.18 9.06
CA LEU A 444 -3.01 -42.62 10.13
C LEU A 444 -3.10 -41.10 10.08
N GLY A 445 -2.16 -40.44 9.42
CA GLY A 445 -2.18 -39.00 9.17
C GLY A 445 -3.41 -38.49 8.41
N ARG A 446 -4.03 -39.36 7.59
CA ARG A 446 -5.24 -39.04 6.80
C ARG A 446 -6.50 -38.80 7.64
N PHE A 447 -6.53 -39.28 8.88
CA PHE A 447 -7.65 -39.07 9.81
C PHE A 447 -7.50 -37.77 10.61
N LYS A 448 -6.40 -37.03 10.47
CA LYS A 448 -6.22 -35.70 11.11
C LYS A 448 -7.15 -34.68 10.49
N VAL A 449 -7.44 -33.64 11.26
CA VAL A 449 -8.16 -32.47 10.80
C VAL A 449 -7.21 -31.28 10.82
N ASN A 450 -7.12 -30.54 9.73
CA ASN A 450 -6.33 -29.31 9.65
C ASN A 450 -7.24 -28.10 9.92
N LEU A 451 -7.11 -27.49 11.09
CA LEU A 451 -7.82 -26.24 11.45
C LEU A 451 -7.16 -25.08 10.71
N LEU A 452 -7.84 -24.59 9.69
CA LEU A 452 -7.32 -23.51 8.82
C LEU A 452 -7.58 -22.12 9.42
N VAL A 453 -8.84 -21.88 9.88
CA VAL A 453 -9.27 -20.65 10.52
C VAL A 453 -10.12 -20.98 11.72
N ALA A 454 -9.80 -20.39 12.86
CA ALA A 454 -10.53 -20.53 14.11
C ALA A 454 -11.08 -19.19 14.57
N HIS A 455 -12.26 -19.21 15.17
CA HIS A 455 -12.87 -18.06 15.82
C HIS A 455 -13.27 -18.44 17.25
N ASP A 456 -13.25 -17.45 18.16
CA ASP A 456 -13.89 -17.65 19.45
C ASP A 456 -15.41 -17.56 19.28
N GLU A 457 -16.18 -18.32 20.06
CA GLU A 457 -17.63 -18.51 19.90
C GLU A 457 -18.40 -17.18 19.84
N ASP A 458 -18.01 -16.18 20.65
CA ASP A 458 -18.66 -14.88 20.73
C ASP A 458 -17.85 -13.73 20.09
N SER A 459 -16.83 -14.03 19.28
CA SER A 459 -16.01 -12.99 18.66
C SER A 459 -16.76 -12.30 17.51
N PRO A 460 -16.59 -10.98 17.32
CA PRO A 460 -17.13 -10.31 16.14
C PRO A 460 -16.44 -10.80 14.86
N PRO A 461 -17.07 -10.60 13.69
CA PRO A 461 -16.41 -10.86 12.40
C PRO A 461 -15.02 -10.19 12.31
N PRO A 462 -14.02 -10.90 11.79
CA PRO A 462 -12.63 -10.43 11.77
C PRO A 462 -12.47 -9.19 10.88
N VAL A 463 -11.63 -8.27 11.33
CA VAL A 463 -11.13 -7.15 10.52
C VAL A 463 -9.63 -7.29 10.41
N ILE A 464 -9.14 -7.51 9.21
CA ILE A 464 -7.72 -7.78 8.95
C ILE A 464 -7.15 -6.62 8.12
N TYR A 465 -6.07 -6.00 8.60
CA TYR A 465 -5.25 -5.10 7.81
C TYR A 465 -3.98 -5.83 7.36
N GLU A 466 -3.90 -6.14 6.07
CA GLU A 466 -2.72 -6.80 5.51
C GLU A 466 -1.76 -5.75 4.97
N THR A 467 -0.64 -5.61 5.65
CA THR A 467 0.39 -4.61 5.34
C THR A 467 1.42 -5.08 4.31
N ASN A 468 1.49 -6.39 4.09
CA ASN A 468 2.43 -6.98 3.12
C ASN A 468 1.70 -7.98 2.20
N PRO A 469 0.90 -7.51 1.24
CA PRO A 469 -0.01 -8.34 0.44
C PRO A 469 0.72 -9.19 -0.62
N THR A 470 1.65 -10.03 -0.18
CA THR A 470 2.31 -11.02 -1.05
C THR A 470 1.36 -12.15 -1.41
N TYR A 471 1.68 -12.93 -2.45
CA TYR A 471 0.88 -14.06 -2.89
C TYR A 471 0.59 -15.06 -1.74
N PRO A 472 1.59 -15.56 -0.95
CA PRO A 472 1.33 -16.47 0.16
C PRO A 472 0.55 -15.81 1.31
N ASN A 473 0.83 -14.53 1.62
CA ASN A 473 0.15 -13.83 2.71
C ASN A 473 -1.34 -13.63 2.42
N LEU A 474 -1.71 -13.30 1.17
CA LEU A 474 -3.11 -13.09 0.79
C LEU A 474 -3.87 -14.39 0.58
N PHE A 475 -3.28 -15.33 -0.17
CA PHE A 475 -4.00 -16.49 -0.69
C PHE A 475 -3.71 -17.79 0.06
N GLY A 476 -2.76 -17.77 0.99
CA GLY A 476 -2.28 -18.97 1.64
C GLY A 476 -1.35 -19.80 0.75
N TYR A 477 -0.78 -20.84 1.31
CA TYR A 477 0.20 -21.68 0.61
C TYR A 477 0.22 -23.10 1.15
N LEU A 478 0.83 -23.99 0.37
CA LEU A 478 1.14 -25.37 0.76
C LEU A 478 2.57 -25.41 1.34
N GLU A 479 2.68 -25.61 2.65
CA GLU A 479 3.97 -25.80 3.31
C GLU A 479 4.60 -27.13 2.87
N ARG A 480 5.90 -27.14 2.61
CA ARG A 480 6.64 -28.31 2.14
C ARG A 480 7.77 -28.66 3.08
N ARG A 481 8.01 -29.95 3.23
CA ARG A 481 9.19 -30.47 3.92
C ARG A 481 10.11 -31.14 2.92
N ALA A 482 11.38 -30.81 2.98
CA ALA A 482 12.41 -31.55 2.29
C ALA A 482 12.75 -32.82 3.08
N ARG A 483 12.60 -33.98 2.44
CA ARG A 483 12.98 -35.28 3.02
C ARG A 483 13.63 -36.12 1.94
N PHE A 484 14.85 -36.58 2.20
CA PHE A 484 15.65 -37.38 1.25
C PHE A 484 15.73 -36.75 -0.17
N GLY A 485 15.81 -35.43 -0.26
CA GLY A 485 15.86 -34.72 -1.56
C GLY A 485 14.52 -34.54 -2.29
N ALA A 486 13.42 -35.10 -1.76
CA ALA A 486 12.07 -34.88 -2.25
C ALA A 486 11.33 -33.83 -1.40
N LEU A 487 10.51 -32.98 -2.05
CA LEU A 487 9.62 -32.06 -1.36
C LEU A 487 8.26 -32.75 -1.15
N LEU A 488 7.93 -33.02 0.11
CA LEU A 488 6.67 -33.65 0.50
C LEU A 488 5.71 -32.63 1.10
N THR A 489 4.44 -32.77 0.82
CA THR A 489 3.34 -32.01 1.43
C THR A 489 2.12 -32.91 1.61
N ASP A 490 1.25 -32.54 2.52
CA ASP A 490 -0.04 -33.16 2.76
C ASP A 490 -1.08 -32.09 3.12
N PHE A 491 -2.34 -32.47 3.25
CA PHE A 491 -3.42 -31.52 3.53
C PHE A 491 -3.31 -30.84 4.91
N THR A 492 -2.56 -31.38 5.87
CA THR A 492 -2.33 -30.78 7.19
C THR A 492 -1.36 -29.60 7.12
N ARG A 493 -0.74 -29.40 5.94
CA ARG A 493 0.23 -28.35 5.66
C ARG A 493 -0.35 -27.19 4.82
N ILE A 494 -1.65 -27.18 4.62
CA ILE A 494 -2.34 -26.03 4.05
C ILE A 494 -2.32 -24.91 5.09
N ARG A 495 -1.78 -23.73 4.72
CA ARG A 495 -1.72 -22.54 5.56
C ARG A 495 -2.66 -21.47 5.04
N PRO A 496 -3.42 -20.80 5.92
CA PRO A 496 -4.34 -19.76 5.50
C PRO A 496 -3.59 -18.49 5.07
N GLY A 497 -4.19 -17.73 4.17
CA GLY A 497 -3.83 -16.33 3.93
C GLY A 497 -4.87 -15.40 4.52
N SER A 498 -4.60 -14.07 4.45
CA SER A 498 -5.45 -13.01 5.00
C SER A 498 -6.90 -13.08 4.49
N LEU A 499 -7.11 -13.54 3.23
CA LEU A 499 -8.44 -13.76 2.67
C LEU A 499 -9.22 -14.90 3.35
N HIS A 500 -8.52 -15.95 3.79
CA HIS A 500 -9.17 -17.02 4.56
C HIS A 500 -9.53 -16.51 5.94
N GLN A 501 -8.57 -15.83 6.62
CA GLN A 501 -8.74 -15.29 7.98
C GLN A 501 -9.83 -14.21 8.04
N ALA A 502 -9.96 -13.38 6.98
CA ALA A 502 -10.98 -12.34 6.88
C ALA A 502 -12.36 -12.87 6.44
N SER A 503 -12.53 -14.19 6.29
CA SER A 503 -13.81 -14.75 5.84
C SER A 503 -14.94 -14.46 6.83
N GLY A 504 -16.05 -13.91 6.33
CA GLY A 504 -17.17 -13.39 7.12
C GLY A 504 -17.00 -11.93 7.57
N GLY A 505 -15.81 -11.35 7.40
CA GLY A 505 -15.43 -10.03 7.88
C GLY A 505 -14.91 -9.08 6.80
N VAL A 506 -13.89 -8.30 7.16
CA VAL A 506 -13.33 -7.21 6.36
C VAL A 506 -11.83 -7.39 6.17
N LEU A 507 -11.34 -7.22 4.94
CA LEU A 507 -9.92 -7.15 4.61
C LEU A 507 -9.59 -5.75 4.11
N VAL A 508 -8.70 -5.06 4.81
CA VAL A 508 -8.20 -3.72 4.45
C VAL A 508 -6.83 -3.87 3.79
N LEU A 509 -6.61 -3.18 2.68
CA LEU A 509 -5.38 -3.24 1.88
C LEU A 509 -5.04 -1.85 1.35
N ARG A 510 -3.76 -1.54 1.25
CA ARG A 510 -3.31 -0.39 0.45
C ARG A 510 -3.28 -0.76 -1.02
N ALA A 511 -3.96 0.05 -1.83
CA ALA A 511 -4.08 -0.23 -3.26
C ALA A 511 -2.71 -0.22 -3.96
N ALA A 512 -1.82 0.69 -3.59
CA ALA A 512 -0.47 0.78 -4.15
C ALA A 512 0.34 -0.52 -3.93
N ASP A 513 0.28 -1.09 -2.72
CA ASP A 513 1.03 -2.31 -2.40
C ASP A 513 0.48 -3.52 -3.16
N LEU A 514 -0.86 -3.60 -3.29
CA LEU A 514 -1.53 -4.66 -4.04
C LEU A 514 -1.23 -4.60 -5.56
N MET A 515 -1.08 -3.39 -6.12
CA MET A 515 -0.82 -3.19 -7.56
C MET A 515 0.65 -3.41 -7.95
N THR A 516 1.54 -3.64 -6.99
CA THR A 516 2.96 -3.90 -7.24
C THR A 516 3.17 -5.16 -8.07
N ASP A 517 2.32 -6.19 -7.87
CA ASP A 517 2.35 -7.45 -8.64
C ASP A 517 1.02 -7.67 -9.38
N PRO A 518 1.01 -7.58 -10.71
CA PRO A 518 -0.18 -7.81 -11.52
C PRO A 518 -0.80 -9.21 -11.34
N ILE A 519 0.00 -10.23 -11.02
CA ILE A 519 -0.49 -11.59 -10.81
C ILE A 519 -1.37 -11.64 -9.56
N ILE A 520 -0.97 -10.93 -8.49
CA ILE A 520 -1.74 -10.83 -7.25
C ILE A 520 -3.07 -10.14 -7.52
N TRP A 521 -3.06 -9.02 -8.25
CA TRP A 521 -4.27 -8.27 -8.57
C TRP A 521 -5.26 -9.10 -9.40
N GLU A 522 -4.80 -9.75 -10.47
CA GLU A 522 -5.65 -10.59 -11.30
C GLU A 522 -6.27 -11.77 -10.53
N ARG A 523 -5.49 -12.41 -9.65
CA ARG A 523 -5.99 -13.47 -8.79
C ARG A 523 -7.00 -12.95 -7.78
N MET A 524 -6.74 -11.79 -7.17
CA MET A 524 -7.64 -11.14 -6.23
C MET A 524 -9.01 -10.88 -6.87
N LYS A 525 -9.04 -10.30 -8.07
CA LYS A 525 -10.26 -10.07 -8.84
C LYS A 525 -11.03 -11.37 -9.10
N ARG A 526 -10.33 -12.44 -9.49
CA ARG A 526 -10.94 -13.75 -9.72
C ARG A 526 -11.61 -14.28 -8.44
N ILE A 527 -10.90 -14.26 -7.31
CA ILE A 527 -11.42 -14.72 -6.02
C ILE A 527 -12.65 -13.90 -5.59
N MET A 528 -12.62 -12.59 -5.75
CA MET A 528 -13.76 -11.72 -5.43
C MET A 528 -15.00 -12.04 -6.29
N ARG A 529 -14.81 -12.41 -7.56
CA ARG A 529 -15.90 -12.83 -8.45
C ARG A 529 -16.45 -14.22 -8.11
N GLU A 530 -15.55 -15.18 -7.92
CA GLU A 530 -15.91 -16.59 -7.68
C GLU A 530 -16.33 -16.84 -6.23
N ARG A 531 -15.94 -15.98 -5.30
CA ARG A 531 -16.13 -16.12 -3.86
C ARG A 531 -15.59 -17.44 -3.31
N ARG A 532 -14.52 -17.94 -3.89
CA ARG A 532 -13.85 -19.17 -3.51
C ARG A 532 -12.34 -18.94 -3.56
N ILE A 533 -11.67 -19.48 -2.56
CA ILE A 533 -10.21 -19.43 -2.48
C ILE A 533 -9.65 -20.83 -2.27
N GLY A 534 -8.64 -21.19 -3.04
CA GLY A 534 -7.87 -22.43 -2.87
C GLY A 534 -6.39 -22.10 -2.68
N ALA A 535 -5.73 -22.90 -1.84
CA ALA A 535 -4.28 -22.82 -1.74
C ALA A 535 -3.67 -23.39 -3.04
N GLU A 536 -3.22 -22.50 -3.91
CA GLU A 536 -2.52 -22.86 -5.15
C GLU A 536 -1.02 -22.69 -4.96
N ASP A 537 -0.26 -23.45 -5.73
CA ASP A 537 1.19 -23.27 -5.79
C ASP A 537 1.52 -21.95 -6.53
N PRO A 538 2.22 -20.99 -5.90
CA PRO A 538 2.59 -19.74 -6.56
C PRO A 538 3.48 -19.93 -7.80
N LEU A 539 4.17 -21.07 -7.91
CA LEU A 539 4.99 -21.44 -9.06
C LEU A 539 4.20 -22.16 -10.17
N GLY A 540 2.94 -22.51 -9.93
CA GLY A 540 2.06 -23.16 -10.90
C GLY A 540 1.90 -22.41 -12.22
N PRO A 541 1.71 -21.09 -12.23
CA PRO A 541 1.65 -20.27 -13.45
C PRO A 541 2.94 -20.33 -14.29
N LEU A 542 4.07 -20.63 -13.68
CA LEU A 542 5.37 -20.80 -14.34
C LEU A 542 5.61 -22.24 -14.86
N GLY A 543 4.61 -23.13 -14.73
CA GLY A 543 4.72 -24.54 -15.15
C GLY A 543 5.53 -25.42 -14.21
N LEU A 544 5.90 -24.92 -13.04
CA LEU A 544 6.68 -25.64 -12.02
C LEU A 544 5.76 -26.24 -10.97
N TYR A 545 5.05 -27.30 -11.31
CA TYR A 545 4.21 -28.05 -10.37
C TYR A 545 5.05 -28.99 -9.53
N ALA A 546 5.17 -28.67 -8.24
CA ALA A 546 5.96 -29.49 -7.30
C ALA A 546 5.09 -30.48 -6.49
N THR A 547 3.76 -30.46 -6.65
CA THR A 547 2.83 -31.33 -5.92
C THR A 547 1.58 -31.65 -6.73
N THR A 548 1.00 -32.84 -6.49
CA THR A 548 -0.28 -33.24 -7.06
C THR A 548 -1.48 -32.81 -6.20
N LEU A 549 -1.24 -32.33 -4.97
CA LEU A 549 -2.29 -31.93 -4.05
C LEU A 549 -3.04 -30.69 -4.60
N ARG A 550 -4.37 -30.82 -4.75
CA ARG A 550 -5.28 -29.79 -5.26
C ARG A 550 -6.46 -29.61 -4.31
N PRO A 551 -6.28 -28.87 -3.21
CA PRO A 551 -7.34 -28.65 -2.24
C PRO A 551 -8.60 -28.09 -2.89
N VAL A 552 -9.76 -28.59 -2.52
CA VAL A 552 -11.04 -28.03 -2.96
C VAL A 552 -11.14 -26.58 -2.43
N PRO A 553 -11.47 -25.58 -3.29
CA PRO A 553 -11.54 -24.18 -2.86
C PRO A 553 -12.57 -23.93 -1.77
N VAL A 554 -12.18 -23.20 -0.73
CA VAL A 554 -13.04 -22.75 0.36
C VAL A 554 -13.99 -21.65 -0.12
N PRO A 555 -15.29 -21.73 0.13
CA PRO A 555 -16.19 -20.59 -0.08
C PRO A 555 -15.89 -19.50 0.95
N ILE A 556 -15.67 -18.24 0.48
CA ILE A 556 -15.39 -17.11 1.36
C ILE A 556 -16.37 -15.97 1.14
N ARG A 557 -16.58 -15.16 2.19
CA ARG A 557 -17.39 -13.94 2.17
C ARG A 557 -16.60 -12.82 2.80
N VAL A 558 -15.75 -12.17 2.02
CA VAL A 558 -14.89 -11.08 2.52
C VAL A 558 -15.31 -9.75 1.92
N ARG A 559 -15.41 -8.72 2.75
CA ARG A 559 -15.51 -7.34 2.30
C ARG A 559 -14.10 -6.77 2.15
N VAL A 560 -13.69 -6.48 0.92
CA VAL A 560 -12.40 -5.85 0.64
C VAL A 560 -12.56 -4.34 0.66
N VAL A 561 -11.67 -3.67 1.38
CA VAL A 561 -11.54 -2.21 1.44
C VAL A 561 -10.14 -1.87 0.92
N LEU A 562 -10.06 -1.25 -0.24
CA LEU A 562 -8.82 -0.70 -0.77
C LEU A 562 -8.67 0.76 -0.35
N VAL A 563 -7.48 1.15 0.08
CA VAL A 563 -7.13 2.54 0.41
C VAL A 563 -6.09 3.04 -0.57
N GLY A 564 -6.32 4.19 -1.16
CA GLY A 564 -5.37 4.77 -2.11
C GLY A 564 -5.73 6.18 -2.53
N PRO A 565 -4.85 6.87 -3.27
CA PRO A 565 -5.09 8.24 -3.71
C PRO A 565 -6.18 8.33 -4.80
N PRO A 566 -6.86 9.49 -4.93
CA PRO A 566 -7.96 9.68 -5.87
C PRO A 566 -7.58 9.49 -7.35
N ASP A 567 -6.36 9.83 -7.73
CA ASP A 567 -5.80 9.64 -9.06
C ASP A 567 -5.62 8.15 -9.40
N LEU A 568 -5.17 7.33 -8.44
CA LEU A 568 -5.12 5.88 -8.62
C LEU A 568 -6.52 5.28 -8.83
N TYR A 569 -7.53 5.77 -8.09
CA TYR A 569 -8.92 5.35 -8.34
C TYR A 569 -9.37 5.65 -9.76
N ALA A 570 -9.09 6.87 -10.25
CA ALA A 570 -9.42 7.26 -11.61
C ALA A 570 -8.69 6.40 -12.66
N ALA A 571 -7.38 6.18 -12.46
CA ALA A 571 -6.59 5.33 -13.33
C ALA A 571 -7.09 3.88 -13.38
N LEU A 572 -7.51 3.30 -12.25
CA LEU A 572 -8.07 1.95 -12.20
C LEU A 572 -9.44 1.87 -12.90
N LEU A 573 -10.29 2.91 -12.78
CA LEU A 573 -11.56 2.96 -13.49
C LEU A 573 -11.38 2.97 -15.02
N ASP A 574 -10.36 3.69 -15.51
CA ASP A 574 -10.09 3.80 -16.95
C ASP A 574 -9.37 2.57 -17.51
N ALA A 575 -8.46 1.98 -16.73
CA ALA A 575 -7.60 0.89 -17.18
C ALA A 575 -8.18 -0.52 -16.95
N ASP A 576 -9.03 -0.71 -15.93
CA ASP A 576 -9.52 -2.03 -15.51
C ASP A 576 -11.05 -2.13 -15.48
N ALA A 577 -11.63 -2.79 -16.48
CA ALA A 577 -13.08 -2.95 -16.59
C ALA A 577 -13.71 -3.76 -15.42
N ASP A 578 -12.97 -4.66 -14.81
CA ASP A 578 -13.43 -5.44 -13.67
C ASP A 578 -13.49 -4.60 -12.39
N PHE A 579 -12.61 -3.62 -12.25
CA PHE A 579 -12.54 -2.75 -11.08
C PHE A 579 -13.89 -2.04 -10.82
N ALA A 580 -14.47 -1.42 -11.85
CA ALA A 580 -15.77 -0.73 -11.75
C ALA A 580 -16.92 -1.67 -11.33
N THR A 581 -16.82 -2.96 -11.64
CA THR A 581 -17.85 -3.95 -11.29
C THR A 581 -17.70 -4.50 -9.88
N LEU A 582 -16.48 -4.54 -9.34
CA LEU A 582 -16.15 -5.10 -8.03
C LEU A 582 -16.16 -4.02 -6.94
N PHE A 583 -15.60 -2.84 -7.20
CA PHE A 583 -15.48 -1.73 -6.25
C PHE A 583 -16.55 -0.67 -6.53
N ARG A 584 -17.79 -1.00 -6.23
CA ARG A 584 -18.95 -0.11 -6.49
C ARG A 584 -19.13 1.00 -5.46
N VAL A 585 -18.41 0.93 -4.35
CA VAL A 585 -18.50 1.93 -3.30
C VAL A 585 -17.21 2.73 -3.27
N LYS A 586 -17.28 3.99 -3.72
CA LYS A 586 -16.23 4.98 -3.52
C LYS A 586 -16.50 5.73 -2.21
N VAL A 587 -15.52 5.79 -1.34
CA VAL A 587 -15.49 6.66 -0.15
C VAL A 587 -14.44 7.73 -0.42
N GLU A 588 -14.84 8.97 -0.56
CA GLU A 588 -13.92 10.07 -0.82
C GLU A 588 -13.68 10.86 0.45
N ILE A 589 -12.42 10.96 0.84
CA ILE A 589 -11.98 11.70 2.01
C ILE A 589 -11.41 13.03 1.53
N GLU A 590 -12.12 14.10 1.82
CA GLU A 590 -11.63 15.46 1.55
C GLU A 590 -10.40 15.74 2.42
N PRO A 591 -9.34 16.37 1.87
CA PRO A 591 -8.13 16.69 2.65
C PRO A 591 -8.35 17.78 3.69
N THR A 592 -9.47 18.51 3.60
CA THR A 592 -9.83 19.61 4.51
C THR A 592 -11.30 19.54 4.91
N ILE A 593 -11.60 19.99 6.13
CA ILE A 593 -12.96 20.11 6.65
C ILE A 593 -13.25 21.56 7.10
N PRO A 594 -14.52 22.00 7.22
CA PRO A 594 -14.85 23.33 7.74
C PRO A 594 -14.32 23.54 9.15
N ARG A 595 -13.76 24.73 9.41
CA ARG A 595 -13.26 25.16 10.72
C ARG A 595 -14.41 25.61 11.62
N THR A 596 -15.25 24.68 12.07
CA THR A 596 -16.30 24.94 13.04
C THR A 596 -15.82 24.62 14.45
N PRO A 597 -16.45 25.19 15.50
CA PRO A 597 -16.10 24.83 16.88
C PRO A 597 -16.24 23.33 17.18
N GLU A 598 -17.18 22.65 16.54
CA GLU A 598 -17.41 21.22 16.68
C GLU A 598 -16.24 20.43 16.06
N ASN A 599 -15.86 20.76 14.82
CA ASN A 599 -14.76 20.11 14.13
C ASN A 599 -13.42 20.36 14.82
N LEU A 600 -13.19 21.57 15.35
CA LEU A 600 -12.00 21.88 16.14
C LEU A 600 -11.92 21.03 17.42
N ARG A 601 -13.04 20.87 18.16
CA ARG A 601 -13.07 20.01 19.34
C ARG A 601 -12.87 18.54 18.98
N ALA A 602 -13.43 18.08 17.87
CA ALA A 602 -13.28 16.70 17.42
C ALA A 602 -11.82 16.42 16.97
N LEU A 603 -11.19 17.37 16.28
CA LEU A 603 -9.77 17.28 15.88
C LEU A 603 -8.85 17.32 17.11
N ASP A 604 -9.12 18.21 18.07
CA ASP A 604 -8.41 18.26 19.35
C ASP A 604 -8.51 16.92 20.10
N ALA A 605 -9.72 16.36 20.22
CA ALA A 605 -9.95 15.06 20.84
C ALA A 605 -9.17 13.93 20.16
N TYR A 606 -9.15 13.93 18.83
CA TYR A 606 -8.41 12.96 18.02
C TYR A 606 -6.90 13.06 18.23
N LEU A 607 -6.32 14.27 18.14
CA LEU A 607 -4.89 14.50 18.37
C LEU A 607 -4.48 14.12 19.80
N MET A 608 -5.31 14.41 20.79
CA MET A 608 -5.02 14.07 22.18
C MET A 608 -5.22 12.58 22.47
N GLN A 609 -6.10 11.89 21.77
CA GLN A 609 -6.18 10.44 21.85
C GLN A 609 -4.90 9.80 21.26
N MET A 610 -4.44 10.26 20.12
CA MET A 610 -3.20 9.81 19.49
C MET A 610 -1.99 10.06 20.40
N ALA A 611 -1.94 11.23 21.06
CA ALA A 611 -0.89 11.55 22.02
C ALA A 611 -0.87 10.57 23.19
N ARG A 612 -2.04 10.15 23.69
CA ARG A 612 -2.15 9.13 24.73
C ARG A 612 -1.72 7.74 24.24
N GLU A 613 -2.17 7.32 23.06
CA GLU A 613 -1.82 6.01 22.46
C GLU A 613 -0.32 5.88 22.18
N ARG A 614 0.36 6.99 21.87
CA ARG A 614 1.80 7.05 21.60
C ARG A 614 2.64 7.45 22.81
N GLU A 615 2.02 7.53 23.98
CA GLU A 615 2.66 7.88 25.26
C GLU A 615 3.42 9.24 25.23
N TRP A 616 2.91 10.22 24.50
CA TRP A 616 3.44 11.58 24.50
C TRP A 616 3.10 12.29 25.81
N GLY A 617 3.81 13.41 26.10
CA GLY A 617 3.52 14.26 27.27
C GLY A 617 2.10 14.83 27.29
N GLN A 618 1.73 15.46 28.39
CA GLN A 618 0.45 16.16 28.49
C GLN A 618 0.52 17.48 27.73
N PHE A 619 -0.45 17.75 26.86
CA PHE A 619 -0.56 19.00 26.12
C PHE A 619 -1.49 19.97 26.90
N ASP A 620 -0.98 21.14 27.23
CA ASP A 620 -1.82 22.19 27.78
C ASP A 620 -2.77 22.79 26.72
N ARG A 621 -3.71 23.62 27.15
CA ARG A 621 -4.67 24.23 26.22
C ARG A 621 -4.02 25.11 25.17
N THR A 622 -2.89 25.76 25.51
CA THR A 622 -2.17 26.63 24.57
C THR A 622 -1.51 25.82 23.47
N ALA A 623 -0.83 24.73 23.81
CA ALA A 623 -0.26 23.79 22.83
C ALA A 623 -1.32 23.20 21.89
N ARG A 624 -2.47 22.78 22.45
CA ARG A 624 -3.60 22.24 21.70
C ARG A 624 -4.18 23.27 20.73
N ALA A 625 -4.37 24.52 21.18
CA ALA A 625 -4.82 25.62 20.32
C ALA A 625 -3.84 25.88 19.17
N THR A 626 -2.53 25.89 19.46
CA THR A 626 -1.48 26.08 18.45
C THR A 626 -1.48 24.95 17.41
N LEU A 627 -1.68 23.68 17.82
CA LEU A 627 -1.82 22.56 16.87
C LEU A 627 -3.03 22.75 15.94
N LEU A 628 -4.17 23.22 16.44
CA LEU A 628 -5.36 23.52 15.63
C LEU A 628 -5.13 24.69 14.66
N ASP A 629 -4.37 25.69 15.06
CA ASP A 629 -3.98 26.81 14.17
C ASP A 629 -3.03 26.34 13.09
N LEU A 630 -2.08 25.43 13.41
CA LEU A 630 -1.24 24.77 12.41
C LEU A 630 -2.07 23.92 11.44
N ALA A 631 -3.10 23.22 11.90
CA ALA A 631 -4.03 22.47 11.03
C ALA A 631 -4.76 23.40 10.05
N THR A 632 -5.15 24.58 10.52
CA THR A 632 -5.77 25.60 9.67
C THR A 632 -4.76 26.17 8.67
N ARG A 633 -3.52 26.40 9.11
CA ARG A 633 -2.44 26.85 8.24
C ARG A 633 -2.13 25.84 7.13
N LEU A 634 -2.10 24.55 7.44
CA LEU A 634 -1.92 23.45 6.46
C LEU A 634 -3.08 23.38 5.47
N ALA A 635 -4.29 23.78 5.86
CA ALA A 635 -5.42 23.86 4.95
C ALA A 635 -5.30 25.03 3.94
N GLY A 636 -4.48 26.04 4.24
CA GLY A 636 -4.34 27.24 3.41
C GLY A 636 -5.62 28.07 3.28
N ASP A 637 -6.55 27.91 4.20
CA ASP A 637 -7.86 28.56 4.22
C ASP A 637 -8.31 28.77 5.67
N ARG A 638 -8.64 30.01 6.04
CA ARG A 638 -9.07 30.39 7.41
C ARG A 638 -10.33 29.69 7.87
N GLN A 639 -11.17 29.23 6.94
CA GLN A 639 -12.44 28.59 7.22
C GLN A 639 -12.34 27.07 7.23
N LYS A 640 -11.15 26.50 7.04
CA LYS A 640 -10.91 25.07 6.96
C LYS A 640 -9.80 24.62 7.89
N VAL A 641 -9.78 23.34 8.20
CA VAL A 641 -8.68 22.63 8.87
C VAL A 641 -8.28 21.42 8.04
N SER A 642 -6.99 21.13 8.01
CA SER A 642 -6.44 19.99 7.26
C SER A 642 -6.66 18.70 8.00
N LEU A 643 -6.97 17.62 7.26
CA LEU A 643 -6.92 16.23 7.70
C LEU A 643 -5.60 15.54 7.30
N GLY A 644 -4.69 16.26 6.66
CA GLY A 644 -3.32 15.81 6.45
C GLY A 644 -2.52 15.93 7.75
N LEU A 645 -2.65 14.96 8.64
CA LEU A 645 -2.20 15.08 10.02
C LEU A 645 -0.72 14.75 10.23
N ALA A 646 -0.05 14.10 9.26
CA ALA A 646 1.34 13.70 9.40
C ALA A 646 2.31 14.83 9.85
N PRO A 647 2.24 16.06 9.31
CA PRO A 647 3.05 17.16 9.79
C PRO A 647 2.73 17.61 11.23
N LEU A 648 1.46 17.49 11.65
CA LEU A 648 1.03 17.79 13.02
C LEU A 648 1.49 16.71 13.99
N GLU A 649 1.41 15.45 13.60
CA GLU A 649 1.89 14.32 14.38
C GLU A 649 3.40 14.41 14.63
N GLU A 650 4.18 14.69 13.57
CA GLU A 650 5.62 14.90 13.70
C GLU A 650 5.94 16.07 14.63
N THR A 651 5.20 17.17 14.50
CA THR A 651 5.38 18.36 15.35
C THR A 651 5.04 18.08 16.79
N ALA A 652 3.91 17.41 17.05
CA ALA A 652 3.48 17.04 18.40
C ALA A 652 4.46 16.07 19.07
N ALA A 653 4.96 15.07 18.34
CA ALA A 653 5.95 14.13 18.83
C ALA A 653 7.27 14.84 19.21
N PHE A 654 7.74 15.76 18.35
CA PHE A 654 8.96 16.49 18.61
C PHE A 654 8.78 17.48 19.77
N ALA A 655 7.66 18.19 19.86
CA ALA A 655 7.31 19.05 20.98
C ALA A 655 7.24 18.28 22.31
N SER A 656 6.69 17.06 22.30
CA SER A 656 6.71 16.18 23.46
C SER A 656 8.12 15.81 23.91
N ALA A 657 9.02 15.53 22.94
CA ALA A 657 10.42 15.27 23.24
C ALA A 657 11.14 16.51 23.85
N LEU A 658 10.85 17.70 23.34
CA LEU A 658 11.37 18.98 23.90
C LEU A 658 10.87 19.19 25.35
N ALA A 659 9.59 18.99 25.59
CA ALA A 659 9.02 19.12 26.93
C ALA A 659 9.62 18.09 27.91
N ALA A 660 9.85 16.87 27.46
CA ALA A 660 10.50 15.82 28.25
C ALA A 660 11.96 16.16 28.59
N ALA A 661 12.71 16.69 27.59
CA ALA A 661 14.09 17.15 27.81
C ALA A 661 14.16 18.30 28.81
N ARG A 662 13.24 19.27 28.72
CA ARG A 662 13.12 20.37 29.67
C ARG A 662 12.80 19.90 31.10
N ALA A 663 11.92 18.89 31.22
CA ALA A 663 11.52 18.33 32.51
C ALA A 663 12.65 17.52 33.19
N SER A 664 13.59 17.00 32.44
CA SER A 664 14.71 16.18 32.92
C SER A 664 15.97 16.97 33.30
N ASP A 665 15.93 18.29 33.38
CA ASP A 665 17.09 19.17 33.62
C ASP A 665 18.28 18.96 32.66
N HIS A 666 18.06 18.27 31.55
CA HIS A 666 19.05 18.08 30.50
C HIS A 666 18.96 19.24 29.51
N ASN A 667 19.47 20.40 29.90
CA ASN A 667 19.44 21.65 29.11
C ASN A 667 20.44 21.66 27.97
N ASP A 668 20.92 20.51 27.52
CA ASP A 668 21.98 20.38 26.51
C ASP A 668 21.57 20.80 25.10
N TRP A 669 20.28 21.13 24.85
CA TRP A 669 19.80 21.56 23.55
C TRP A 669 20.09 23.04 23.22
N ASN A 670 20.17 23.89 24.23
CA ASN A 670 20.43 25.33 24.01
C ASN A 670 21.91 25.70 24.03
N GLU A 671 22.80 24.82 24.49
CA GLU A 671 24.24 25.07 24.58
C GLU A 671 25.08 24.32 23.54
N ALA A 672 24.49 23.54 22.68
CA ALA A 672 25.19 22.88 21.56
C ALA A 672 25.56 23.91 20.51
N GLY A 673 26.64 24.62 20.75
CA GLY A 673 27.43 25.28 19.72
C GLY A 673 27.81 24.25 18.64
N PRO A 674 28.16 24.67 17.41
CA PRO A 674 28.29 23.80 16.27
C PRO A 674 29.33 22.70 16.53
N ALA A 675 28.90 21.46 16.49
CA ALA A 675 29.70 20.27 16.21
C ALA A 675 30.54 19.64 17.31
N SER A 676 30.06 19.33 18.47
CA SER A 676 30.82 18.35 19.27
C SER A 676 30.06 17.58 20.36
N GLN A 677 28.88 17.08 20.13
CA GLN A 677 28.45 15.88 20.90
C GLN A 677 27.24 15.27 20.22
N VAL A 678 27.41 14.05 19.68
CA VAL A 678 26.28 13.21 19.27
C VAL A 678 25.39 13.01 20.50
N PRO A 679 24.11 13.41 20.49
CA PRO A 679 23.23 13.14 21.61
C PRO A 679 23.24 11.64 21.89
N ARG A 680 23.33 11.27 23.17
CA ARG A 680 23.17 9.86 23.55
C ARG A 680 21.84 9.36 22.97
N PRO A 681 21.80 8.13 22.44
CA PRO A 681 20.57 7.60 21.86
C PRO A 681 19.46 7.73 22.91
N PHE A 682 18.37 8.40 22.54
CA PHE A 682 17.15 8.47 23.30
C PHE A 682 16.72 7.03 23.57
N HIS A 683 16.84 6.56 24.79
CA HIS A 683 16.10 5.39 25.23
C HIS A 683 14.64 5.83 25.36
N ALA A 684 13.91 5.73 24.26
CA ALA A 684 12.49 5.99 24.17
C ALA A 684 11.72 4.94 24.97
N SER A 685 11.71 5.05 26.29
CA SER A 685 10.82 4.17 27.02
C SER A 685 9.89 4.86 28.01
N THR A 686 10.00 6.11 28.32
CA THR A 686 8.90 6.82 29.03
C THR A 686 9.17 8.32 29.04
N THR A 687 8.25 9.11 28.51
CA THR A 687 8.17 10.55 28.80
C THR A 687 8.11 10.72 30.32
N PRO A 688 8.98 11.53 30.96
CA PRO A 688 8.95 11.70 32.40
C PRO A 688 7.53 12.06 32.84
N PRO A 689 6.98 11.40 33.89
CA PRO A 689 5.66 11.73 34.38
C PRO A 689 5.63 13.20 34.82
N GLY A 690 4.73 13.98 34.21
CA GLY A 690 4.54 15.42 34.53
C GLY A 690 5.15 16.39 33.50
N SER A 691 5.74 15.94 32.41
CA SER A 691 6.13 16.84 31.32
C SER A 691 4.88 17.43 30.67
N VAL A 692 4.81 18.77 30.60
CA VAL A 692 3.71 19.49 29.96
C VAL A 692 4.23 20.17 28.71
N VAL A 693 3.62 19.84 27.57
CA VAL A 693 3.87 20.47 26.27
C VAL A 693 3.11 21.80 26.23
N THR A 694 3.81 22.87 25.86
CA THR A 694 3.28 24.23 25.76
C THR A 694 3.21 24.68 24.31
N ALA A 695 2.56 25.83 24.05
CA ALA A 695 2.55 26.46 22.73
C ALA A 695 3.97 26.71 22.20
N GLU A 696 4.89 27.14 23.05
CA GLU A 696 6.29 27.40 22.70
C GLU A 696 7.01 26.14 22.19
N ASP A 697 6.75 24.98 22.82
CA ASP A 697 7.32 23.71 22.38
C ASP A 697 6.80 23.32 20.97
N ILE A 698 5.52 23.58 20.70
CA ILE A 698 4.92 23.35 19.37
C ILE A 698 5.54 24.29 18.32
N GLU A 699 5.71 25.56 18.63
CA GLU A 699 6.30 26.53 17.71
C GLU A 699 7.76 26.22 17.40
N ILE A 700 8.54 25.82 18.41
CA ILE A 700 9.93 25.39 18.21
C ILE A 700 9.96 24.14 17.31
N ALA A 701 9.15 23.13 17.61
CA ALA A 701 9.08 21.88 16.86
C ALA A 701 8.68 22.14 15.39
N TRP A 702 7.69 23.02 15.16
CA TRP A 702 7.26 23.39 13.81
C TRP A 702 8.36 24.13 13.03
N ARG A 703 9.08 25.04 13.68
CA ARG A 703 10.20 25.77 13.10
C ARG A 703 11.33 24.82 12.73
N GLU A 704 11.72 23.94 13.64
CA GLU A 704 12.76 22.93 13.42
C GLU A 704 12.42 21.99 12.26
N ARG A 705 11.15 21.57 12.16
CA ARG A 705 10.67 20.77 11.03
C ARG A 705 10.91 21.49 9.70
N ARG A 706 10.51 22.76 9.63
CA ARG A 706 10.71 23.60 8.45
C ARG A 706 12.18 23.82 8.15
N ASP A 707 13.00 24.08 9.16
CA ASP A 707 14.42 24.35 8.98
C ASP A 707 15.19 23.11 8.52
N ARG A 708 14.81 21.89 8.95
CA ARG A 708 15.37 20.64 8.42
C ARG A 708 15.07 20.46 6.93
N ALA A 709 13.85 20.73 6.51
CA ALA A 709 13.42 20.58 5.12
C ALA A 709 13.85 21.77 4.21
N GLY A 710 14.11 22.95 4.79
CA GLY A 710 14.32 24.22 4.09
C GLY A 710 15.75 24.48 3.59
N SER A 711 16.57 23.46 3.31
CA SER A 711 17.94 23.66 2.84
C SER A 711 18.02 24.41 1.50
N ALA A 712 17.13 24.08 0.55
CA ALA A 712 17.04 24.76 -0.74
C ALA A 712 16.64 26.24 -0.59
N GLU A 713 15.62 26.53 0.23
CA GLU A 713 15.20 27.90 0.55
C GLU A 713 16.36 28.71 1.10
N ARG A 714 17.07 28.18 2.10
CA ARG A 714 18.22 28.87 2.71
C ARG A 714 19.35 29.15 1.69
N HIS A 715 19.65 28.19 0.83
CA HIS A 715 20.68 28.36 -0.20
C HIS A 715 20.32 29.45 -1.18
N ILE A 716 19.10 29.46 -1.72
CA ILE A 716 18.64 30.49 -2.66
C ILE A 716 18.64 31.87 -1.98
N ARG A 717 18.18 31.96 -0.74
CA ARG A 717 18.21 33.21 0.04
C ARG A 717 19.62 33.69 0.27
N GLU A 718 20.58 32.79 0.54
CA GLU A 718 21.99 33.16 0.68
C GLU A 718 22.54 33.73 -0.62
N LEU A 719 22.33 33.13 -1.78
CA LEU A 719 22.71 33.62 -3.09
C LEU A 719 22.14 35.03 -3.37
N THR A 720 20.86 35.24 -2.96
CA THR A 720 20.19 36.54 -3.12
C THR A 720 20.78 37.62 -2.20
N ILE A 721 21.14 37.25 -0.96
CA ILE A 721 21.79 38.17 -0.02
C ILE A 721 23.19 38.55 -0.50
N ARG A 722 23.95 37.62 -1.05
CA ARG A 722 25.28 37.85 -1.63
C ARG A 722 25.25 38.67 -2.92
N GLY A 723 24.09 38.85 -3.51
CA GLY A 723 23.91 39.54 -4.79
C GLY A 723 24.23 38.71 -6.03
N GLU A 724 24.41 37.39 -5.88
CA GLU A 724 24.53 36.46 -7.01
C GLU A 724 23.21 36.34 -7.75
N VAL A 725 22.08 36.37 -7.03
CA VAL A 725 20.75 36.57 -7.58
C VAL A 725 20.36 38.04 -7.39
N SER A 726 20.11 38.73 -8.51
CA SER A 726 19.79 40.16 -8.52
C SER A 726 18.35 40.40 -8.09
N LEU A 727 18.16 41.03 -6.94
CA LEU A 727 16.85 41.45 -6.43
C LEU A 727 17.02 42.60 -5.46
N ASP A 728 16.31 43.69 -5.67
CA ASP A 728 16.32 44.87 -4.77
C ASP A 728 15.11 44.79 -3.82
N THR A 729 15.31 45.18 -2.57
CA THR A 729 14.23 45.26 -1.56
C THR A 729 13.96 46.67 -1.11
N GLU A 730 14.56 47.65 -1.79
CA GLU A 730 14.44 49.12 -1.55
C GLU A 730 14.67 49.88 -2.84
N GLY A 731 14.28 51.17 -2.81
CA GLY A 731 14.42 52.06 -3.97
C GLY A 731 13.30 51.83 -4.99
N SER A 732 13.48 52.44 -6.17
CA SER A 732 12.48 52.37 -7.24
C SER A 732 13.13 52.22 -8.61
N ARG A 733 12.52 51.45 -9.52
CA ARG A 733 13.01 51.18 -10.89
C ARG A 733 11.88 51.19 -11.90
N VAL A 734 12.17 51.66 -13.11
CA VAL A 734 11.24 51.64 -14.24
C VAL A 734 11.33 50.25 -14.90
N GLY A 735 10.19 49.63 -15.18
CA GLY A 735 10.11 48.33 -15.88
C GLY A 735 10.61 47.15 -15.07
N VAL A 736 10.83 47.30 -13.76
CA VAL A 736 11.31 46.22 -12.87
C VAL A 736 10.31 46.01 -11.75
N VAL A 737 9.95 44.74 -11.50
CA VAL A 737 9.01 44.34 -10.45
C VAL A 737 9.53 43.09 -9.76
N ASN A 738 9.36 43.01 -8.44
CA ASN A 738 9.62 41.79 -7.68
C ASN A 738 8.38 40.89 -7.72
N GLY A 739 8.49 39.73 -8.40
CA GLY A 739 7.48 38.70 -8.46
C GLY A 739 7.71 37.65 -7.37
N LEU A 740 6.68 36.85 -7.11
CA LEU A 740 6.70 35.78 -6.11
C LEU A 740 6.26 34.44 -6.72
N SER A 741 7.12 33.45 -6.63
CA SER A 741 6.84 32.06 -6.98
C SER A 741 6.77 31.18 -5.74
N VAL A 742 6.27 29.96 -5.90
CA VAL A 742 6.29 28.88 -4.89
C VAL A 742 7.04 27.68 -5.43
N TYR A 743 7.90 27.15 -4.60
CA TYR A 743 8.60 25.88 -4.87
C TYR A 743 8.22 24.86 -3.83
N SER A 744 7.99 23.63 -4.27
CA SER A 744 7.74 22.49 -3.40
C SER A 744 9.00 21.63 -3.31
N ALA A 745 9.49 21.37 -2.10
CA ALA A 745 10.60 20.47 -1.81
C ALA A 745 10.12 19.39 -0.85
N GLY A 746 9.68 18.26 -1.42
CA GLY A 746 9.03 17.21 -0.66
C GLY A 746 7.67 17.67 -0.14
N ASP A 747 7.52 17.71 1.18
CA ASP A 747 6.29 18.10 1.89
C ASP A 747 6.32 19.57 2.39
N VAL A 748 7.34 20.33 2.02
CA VAL A 748 7.48 21.74 2.40
C VAL A 748 7.41 22.64 1.17
N GLU A 749 6.54 23.64 1.26
CA GLU A 749 6.44 24.72 0.28
C GLU A 749 7.12 25.97 0.81
N PHE A 750 7.88 26.63 -0.04
CA PHE A 750 8.49 27.92 0.29
C PHE A 750 8.34 28.94 -0.85
N GLY A 751 8.23 30.19 -0.50
CA GLY A 751 8.14 31.29 -1.46
C GLY A 751 9.52 31.78 -1.89
N GLN A 752 9.68 32.02 -3.18
CA GLN A 752 10.90 32.60 -3.73
C GLN A 752 10.57 33.90 -4.44
N PRO A 753 11.15 35.02 -4.00
CA PRO A 753 11.08 36.28 -4.74
C PRO A 753 12.02 36.22 -5.96
N MET A 754 11.56 36.79 -7.07
CA MET A 754 12.32 36.85 -8.32
C MET A 754 12.12 38.22 -9.00
N ARG A 755 13.13 38.67 -9.72
CA ARG A 755 13.04 39.91 -10.51
C ARG A 755 12.38 39.62 -11.85
N ILE A 756 11.35 40.41 -12.18
CA ILE A 756 10.71 40.42 -13.50
C ILE A 756 11.02 41.74 -14.14
N THR A 757 11.49 41.72 -15.38
CA THR A 757 11.81 42.92 -16.14
C THR A 757 10.93 43.05 -17.38
N ALA A 758 10.57 44.27 -17.71
CA ALA A 758 9.86 44.63 -18.93
C ALA A 758 10.60 45.73 -19.68
N VAL A 759 10.93 45.49 -20.92
CA VAL A 759 11.58 46.46 -21.81
C VAL A 759 10.68 46.75 -23.01
N VAL A 760 10.53 48.04 -23.32
CA VAL A 760 9.67 48.48 -24.42
C VAL A 760 10.50 49.13 -25.51
N ALA A 761 10.25 48.72 -26.76
CA ALA A 761 10.88 49.27 -27.96
C ALA A 761 9.85 49.54 -29.07
N LEU A 762 10.31 50.19 -30.15
CA LEU A 762 9.53 50.30 -31.38
C LEU A 762 9.40 48.93 -32.01
N GLY A 763 8.20 48.55 -32.42
CA GLY A 763 7.96 47.29 -33.11
C GLY A 763 6.49 47.01 -33.28
N ARG A 764 6.17 45.91 -33.97
CA ARG A 764 4.79 45.40 -34.18
C ARG A 764 4.54 44.02 -33.58
N GLU A 765 5.56 43.46 -32.95
CA GLU A 765 5.54 42.11 -32.38
C GLU A 765 4.57 42.01 -31.18
N GLY A 766 4.22 43.16 -30.60
CA GLY A 766 3.34 43.19 -29.44
C GLY A 766 4.10 42.78 -28.15
N LEU A 767 3.49 41.97 -27.37
CA LEU A 767 4.10 41.41 -26.13
C LEU A 767 4.90 40.17 -26.52
N VAL A 768 6.17 40.15 -26.20
CA VAL A 768 7.12 39.05 -26.42
C VAL A 768 7.54 38.50 -25.04
N ASP A 769 7.33 37.25 -24.85
CA ASP A 769 7.65 36.53 -23.64
C ASP A 769 8.94 35.71 -23.87
N VAL A 770 9.99 36.06 -23.15
CA VAL A 770 11.33 35.47 -23.29
C VAL A 770 11.31 34.01 -22.86
N GLU A 771 10.54 33.65 -21.83
CA GLU A 771 10.42 32.25 -21.33
C GLU A 771 9.73 31.38 -22.36
N HIS A 772 8.72 31.91 -23.06
CA HIS A 772 8.06 31.15 -24.13
C HIS A 772 8.99 30.93 -25.33
N GLU A 773 9.73 31.97 -25.75
CA GLU A 773 10.72 31.86 -26.84
C GLU A 773 11.86 30.89 -26.49
N ALA A 774 12.27 30.84 -25.21
CA ALA A 774 13.28 29.94 -24.69
C ALA A 774 12.76 28.54 -24.37
N GLN A 775 11.46 28.26 -24.58
CA GLN A 775 10.78 26.99 -24.22
C GLN A 775 10.86 26.66 -22.71
N LEU A 776 10.91 27.68 -21.88
CA LEU A 776 10.86 27.59 -20.42
C LEU A 776 9.46 27.95 -19.86
N GLY A 777 8.58 28.53 -20.68
CA GLY A 777 7.21 28.90 -20.30
C GLY A 777 6.24 27.74 -20.50
N GLY A 778 5.57 27.29 -19.42
CA GLY A 778 4.51 26.31 -19.46
C GLY A 778 3.21 26.83 -20.10
N ALA A 779 2.24 25.94 -20.31
CA ALA A 779 0.99 26.25 -21.00
C ALA A 779 0.13 27.27 -20.24
N ILE A 780 0.14 27.23 -18.90
CA ILE A 780 -0.63 28.16 -18.06
C ILE A 780 0.01 29.54 -18.06
N HIS A 781 1.34 29.62 -18.01
CA HIS A 781 2.08 30.86 -18.13
C HIS A 781 1.84 31.55 -19.48
N THR A 782 1.96 30.80 -20.60
CA THR A 782 1.67 31.30 -21.96
C THR A 782 0.24 31.87 -22.09
N LYS A 783 -0.75 31.21 -21.44
CA LYS A 783 -2.12 31.72 -21.33
C LYS A 783 -2.18 33.04 -20.58
N GLY A 784 -1.42 33.20 -19.48
CA GLY A 784 -1.33 34.42 -18.72
C GLY A 784 -0.85 35.59 -19.58
N VAL A 785 0.24 35.41 -20.35
CA VAL A 785 0.78 36.41 -21.28
C VAL A 785 -0.24 36.78 -22.37
N ALA A 786 -0.99 35.79 -22.92
CA ALA A 786 -2.05 36.07 -23.89
C ALA A 786 -3.19 36.93 -23.29
N ILE A 787 -3.52 36.74 -22.00
CA ILE A 787 -4.49 37.54 -21.26
C ILE A 787 -4.02 38.96 -21.08
N ILE A 788 -2.73 39.17 -20.73
CA ILE A 788 -2.11 40.51 -20.63
C ILE A 788 -2.22 41.25 -21.96
N ARG A 789 -1.92 40.59 -23.09
CA ARG A 789 -2.07 41.15 -24.44
C ARG A 789 -3.52 41.57 -24.70
N GLY A 790 -4.50 40.74 -24.30
CA GLY A 790 -5.92 41.08 -24.40
C GLY A 790 -6.29 42.30 -23.59
N TYR A 791 -5.81 42.42 -22.34
CA TYR A 791 -6.04 43.59 -21.48
C TYR A 791 -5.48 44.89 -22.08
N LEU A 792 -4.21 44.87 -22.48
CA LEU A 792 -3.54 46.04 -23.10
C LEU A 792 -4.29 46.47 -24.38
N SER A 793 -4.70 45.53 -25.22
CA SER A 793 -5.49 45.82 -26.42
C SER A 793 -6.85 46.43 -26.10
N ARG A 794 -7.51 45.96 -25.03
CA ARG A 794 -8.79 46.50 -24.57
C ARG A 794 -8.67 47.95 -24.06
N ILE A 795 -7.58 48.26 -23.34
CA ILE A 795 -7.43 49.59 -22.71
C ILE A 795 -6.82 50.60 -23.65
N PHE A 796 -5.81 50.22 -24.43
CA PHE A 796 -5.01 51.17 -25.23
C PHE A 796 -5.04 50.93 -26.74
N GLY A 797 -5.67 49.83 -27.20
CA GLY A 797 -5.69 49.41 -28.60
C GLY A 797 -7.03 49.62 -29.34
N GLN A 798 -7.99 50.33 -28.75
CA GLN A 798 -9.34 50.47 -29.33
C GLN A 798 -9.38 51.39 -30.55
N GLU A 799 -8.62 52.48 -30.54
CA GLU A 799 -8.59 53.48 -31.62
C GLU A 799 -7.47 53.22 -32.63
N ARG A 800 -6.41 52.54 -32.19
CA ARG A 800 -5.19 52.29 -32.98
C ARG A 800 -4.57 50.98 -32.61
N PRO A 801 -3.93 50.23 -33.54
CA PRO A 801 -3.20 49.03 -33.19
C PRO A 801 -2.07 49.33 -32.20
N LEU A 802 -1.83 48.44 -31.27
CA LEU A 802 -0.69 48.49 -30.35
C LEU A 802 0.59 48.21 -31.13
N SER A 803 1.26 49.31 -31.59
CA SER A 803 2.52 49.24 -32.36
C SER A 803 3.72 49.27 -31.40
N ILE A 804 3.78 48.32 -30.47
CA ILE A 804 4.84 48.20 -29.49
C ILE A 804 5.52 46.83 -29.61
N LYS A 805 6.78 46.78 -29.20
CA LYS A 805 7.50 45.53 -28.85
C LYS A 805 7.83 45.64 -27.37
N ALA A 806 7.15 44.84 -26.54
CA ALA A 806 7.40 44.77 -25.12
C ALA A 806 7.92 43.37 -24.81
N GLN A 807 9.14 43.30 -24.27
CA GLN A 807 9.74 42.02 -23.87
C GLN A 807 9.66 41.91 -22.36
N ILE A 808 9.23 40.74 -21.89
CA ILE A 808 9.17 40.37 -20.47
C ILE A 808 10.15 39.23 -20.25
N ALA A 809 10.89 39.33 -19.14
CA ALA A 809 11.80 38.25 -18.73
C ALA A 809 11.80 38.07 -17.20
N PHE A 810 11.87 36.82 -16.75
CA PHE A 810 12.15 36.44 -15.38
C PHE A 810 13.66 36.31 -15.21
N GLU A 811 14.27 37.35 -14.64
CA GLU A 811 15.71 37.40 -14.53
C GLU A 811 16.26 36.24 -13.69
N GLN A 812 17.30 35.61 -14.21
CA GLN A 812 18.00 34.50 -13.54
C GLN A 812 17.10 33.32 -13.16
N SER A 813 16.02 33.08 -13.93
CA SER A 813 15.26 31.85 -13.87
C SER A 813 15.69 30.91 -15.00
N TYR A 814 16.14 29.69 -14.66
CA TYR A 814 16.68 28.72 -15.61
C TYR A 814 15.85 27.42 -15.61
N GLY A 815 14.81 27.35 -14.82
CA GLY A 815 13.85 26.26 -14.77
C GLY A 815 12.55 26.61 -15.46
N GLU A 816 11.73 25.59 -15.72
CA GLU A 816 10.39 25.78 -16.29
C GLU A 816 9.53 26.63 -15.34
N ILE A 817 8.85 27.64 -15.89
CA ILE A 817 7.88 28.50 -15.21
C ILE A 817 6.50 28.14 -15.71
N ASP A 818 5.64 27.58 -14.85
CA ASP A 818 4.23 27.37 -15.17
C ASP A 818 3.33 28.01 -14.10
N GLY A 819 2.18 28.47 -14.55
CA GLY A 819 1.22 29.19 -13.71
C GLY A 819 0.99 30.63 -14.17
N ASP A 820 -0.21 31.14 -13.89
CA ASP A 820 -0.63 32.52 -14.25
C ASP A 820 -0.49 33.52 -13.11
N SER A 821 0.05 33.09 -11.94
CA SER A 821 0.10 33.89 -10.72
C SER A 821 1.08 35.11 -10.77
N ALA A 822 1.92 35.18 -11.81
CA ALA A 822 2.81 36.30 -12.09
C ALA A 822 2.24 37.30 -13.13
N SER A 823 1.12 36.97 -13.79
CA SER A 823 0.60 37.76 -14.91
C SER A 823 0.27 39.23 -14.54
N SER A 824 -0.18 39.48 -13.29
CA SER A 824 -0.33 40.86 -12.84
C SER A 824 1.02 41.54 -12.66
N THR A 825 2.04 40.85 -12.19
CA THR A 825 3.42 41.39 -11.99
C THR A 825 4.04 41.77 -13.31
N GLU A 826 3.94 40.91 -14.31
CA GLU A 826 4.38 41.14 -15.68
C GLU A 826 3.70 42.38 -16.29
N LEU A 827 2.36 42.45 -16.12
CA LEU A 827 1.59 43.58 -16.61
C LEU A 827 2.03 44.92 -15.95
N PHE A 828 2.29 44.91 -14.64
CA PHE A 828 2.79 46.13 -13.96
C PHE A 828 4.18 46.53 -14.46
N GLY A 829 5.06 45.57 -14.74
CA GLY A 829 6.34 45.84 -15.38
C GLY A 829 6.17 46.55 -16.74
N VAL A 830 5.28 46.04 -17.59
CA VAL A 830 4.97 46.61 -18.91
C VAL A 830 4.38 48.05 -18.79
N LEU A 831 3.41 48.22 -17.86
CA LEU A 831 2.81 49.56 -17.63
C LEU A 831 3.83 50.55 -17.11
N SER A 832 4.75 50.15 -16.22
CA SER A 832 5.84 50.99 -15.73
C SER A 832 6.77 51.37 -16.87
N ALA A 833 7.23 50.42 -17.69
CA ALA A 833 8.11 50.68 -18.82
C ALA A 833 7.48 51.57 -19.88
N LEU A 834 6.17 51.44 -20.15
CA LEU A 834 5.45 52.29 -21.08
C LEU A 834 5.22 53.73 -20.53
N SER A 835 4.89 53.86 -19.22
CA SER A 835 4.61 55.16 -18.60
C SER A 835 5.83 55.92 -18.16
N ASP A 836 7.01 55.27 -18.13
CA ASP A 836 8.24 55.79 -17.54
C ASP A 836 8.04 56.22 -16.07
N VAL A 837 7.26 55.40 -15.32
CA VAL A 837 7.00 55.57 -13.88
C VAL A 837 7.63 54.42 -13.11
N ALA A 838 8.53 54.79 -12.19
CA ALA A 838 9.24 53.77 -11.41
C ALA A 838 8.33 53.06 -10.41
N ILE A 839 8.56 51.76 -10.24
CA ILE A 839 7.93 50.88 -9.25
C ILE A 839 8.80 50.76 -8.01
N ASP A 840 8.19 50.83 -6.83
CA ASP A 840 8.84 50.63 -5.54
C ASP A 840 9.30 49.17 -5.39
N GLN A 841 10.61 48.97 -5.26
CA GLN A 841 11.24 47.66 -5.13
C GLN A 841 11.11 47.07 -3.70
N GLY A 842 10.64 47.85 -2.75
CA GLY A 842 10.27 47.35 -1.42
C GLY A 842 8.98 46.54 -1.44
N ILE A 843 8.18 46.60 -2.51
CA ILE A 843 6.91 45.84 -2.63
C ILE A 843 7.03 44.72 -3.66
N ALA A 844 6.91 43.46 -3.18
CA ALA A 844 6.79 42.33 -4.08
C ALA A 844 5.30 42.09 -4.45
N VAL A 845 5.08 41.48 -5.57
CA VAL A 845 3.74 41.33 -6.18
C VAL A 845 3.44 39.88 -6.47
N THR A 846 2.20 39.48 -6.21
CA THR A 846 1.65 38.23 -6.71
C THR A 846 0.16 38.39 -7.05
N GLY A 847 -0.31 37.73 -8.10
CA GLY A 847 -1.71 37.83 -8.53
C GLY A 847 -1.86 37.40 -9.98
N SER A 848 -2.93 36.72 -10.31
CA SER A 848 -3.37 36.51 -11.68
C SER A 848 -4.25 37.69 -12.14
N VAL A 849 -4.29 37.97 -13.43
CA VAL A 849 -5.13 39.04 -14.00
C VAL A 849 -6.01 38.46 -15.09
N ASN A 850 -7.24 38.96 -15.20
CA ASN A 850 -8.12 38.65 -16.33
C ASN A 850 -8.12 39.78 -17.38
N GLN A 851 -8.75 39.52 -18.54
CA GLN A 851 -8.82 40.52 -19.64
C GLN A 851 -9.60 41.78 -19.30
N LEU A 852 -10.38 41.78 -18.20
CA LEU A 852 -11.10 42.93 -17.68
C LEU A 852 -10.24 43.80 -16.75
N GLY A 853 -9.07 43.29 -16.34
CA GLY A 853 -8.15 43.96 -15.42
C GLY A 853 -8.51 43.70 -13.94
N GLU A 854 -9.27 42.69 -13.66
CA GLU A 854 -9.54 42.21 -12.31
C GLU A 854 -8.40 41.31 -11.85
N ILE A 855 -7.92 41.52 -10.63
CA ILE A 855 -6.86 40.72 -10.02
C ILE A 855 -7.52 39.52 -9.31
N GLN A 856 -7.06 38.30 -9.64
CA GLN A 856 -7.66 37.05 -9.24
C GLN A 856 -6.78 36.30 -8.21
N ALA A 857 -7.42 35.46 -7.37
CA ALA A 857 -6.76 34.69 -6.34
C ALA A 857 -5.70 33.70 -6.92
N ILE A 858 -4.67 33.45 -6.13
CA ILE A 858 -3.55 32.56 -6.45
C ILE A 858 -3.31 31.55 -5.33
N GLY A 859 -2.61 30.48 -5.64
CA GLY A 859 -2.16 29.48 -4.66
C GLY A 859 -0.89 29.89 -3.92
N GLY A 860 -0.66 29.28 -2.74
CA GLY A 860 0.56 29.43 -1.96
C GLY A 860 0.85 30.85 -1.44
N VAL A 861 -0.20 31.64 -1.23
CA VAL A 861 -0.05 33.08 -0.86
C VAL A 861 0.75 33.26 0.43
N CYS A 862 0.54 32.39 1.44
CA CYS A 862 1.28 32.49 2.71
C CYS A 862 2.78 32.23 2.50
N ALA A 863 3.12 31.15 1.76
CA ALA A 863 4.52 30.83 1.45
C ALA A 863 5.20 31.95 0.68
N LYS A 864 4.52 32.56 -0.32
CA LYS A 864 5.01 33.69 -1.10
C LYS A 864 5.32 34.93 -0.24
N ILE A 865 4.40 35.28 0.66
CA ILE A 865 4.59 36.40 1.59
C ILE A 865 5.77 36.14 2.51
N GLU A 866 5.81 34.96 3.12
CA GLU A 866 6.84 34.56 4.09
C GLU A 866 8.23 34.47 3.46
N GLY A 867 8.34 34.02 2.21
CA GLY A 867 9.61 33.97 1.49
C GLY A 867 10.21 35.38 1.25
N PHE A 868 9.40 36.37 0.85
CA PHE A 868 9.84 37.74 0.69
C PHE A 868 10.15 38.38 2.05
N PHE A 869 9.33 38.17 3.07
CA PHE A 869 9.57 38.63 4.42
C PHE A 869 10.90 38.13 4.96
N GLU A 870 11.23 36.85 4.78
CA GLU A 870 12.51 36.27 5.23
C GLU A 870 13.71 36.94 4.57
N LEU A 871 13.62 37.25 3.27
CA LEU A 871 14.68 38.00 2.58
C LEU A 871 14.81 39.42 3.11
N CYS A 872 13.68 40.14 3.28
CA CYS A 872 13.67 41.50 3.82
C CYS A 872 14.20 41.54 5.26
N ARG A 873 13.80 40.55 6.09
CA ARG A 873 14.29 40.43 7.47
C ARG A 873 15.81 40.22 7.52
N ALA A 874 16.34 39.38 6.64
CA ALA A 874 17.78 39.11 6.58
C ALA A 874 18.60 40.31 6.13
N ARG A 875 18.02 41.19 5.29
CA ARG A 875 18.63 42.46 4.87
C ARG A 875 18.39 43.63 5.85
N GLY A 876 17.45 43.50 6.76
CA GLY A 876 16.98 44.52 7.68
C GLY A 876 15.65 45.11 7.23
N LEU A 877 14.63 45.01 8.08
CA LEU A 877 13.33 45.63 7.83
C LEU A 877 13.39 47.13 8.05
N THR A 878 13.05 47.93 7.02
CA THR A 878 13.08 49.40 7.04
C THR A 878 11.70 50.03 7.25
N GLY A 879 10.62 49.21 7.28
CA GLY A 879 9.26 49.72 7.43
C GLY A 879 8.60 50.16 6.12
N VAL A 880 9.25 49.97 4.98
CA VAL A 880 8.66 50.22 3.65
C VAL A 880 8.37 48.97 2.86
N GLN A 881 8.93 47.82 3.31
CA GLN A 881 8.77 46.55 2.62
C GLN A 881 7.37 45.99 2.81
N GLY A 882 6.92 45.28 1.77
CA GLY A 882 5.62 44.58 1.82
C GLY A 882 5.33 43.70 0.63
N VAL A 883 4.14 43.13 0.62
CA VAL A 883 3.63 42.32 -0.49
C VAL A 883 2.26 42.84 -0.91
N MET A 884 2.08 43.01 -2.21
CA MET A 884 0.79 43.27 -2.84
C MET A 884 0.22 41.95 -3.37
N LEU A 885 -1.04 41.70 -3.01
CA LEU A 885 -1.74 40.42 -3.27
C LEU A 885 -3.19 40.67 -3.71
N PRO A 886 -3.84 39.65 -4.33
CA PRO A 886 -5.25 39.71 -4.68
C PRO A 886 -6.12 39.84 -3.42
N ARG A 887 -7.10 40.72 -3.47
CA ARG A 887 -8.08 40.93 -2.39
C ARG A 887 -8.82 39.63 -2.03
N THR A 888 -9.05 38.79 -3.02
CA THR A 888 -9.71 37.46 -2.84
C THR A 888 -8.87 36.46 -2.05
N ASN A 889 -7.56 36.70 -1.89
CA ASN A 889 -6.71 35.83 -1.07
C ASN A 889 -6.75 36.13 0.43
N LEU A 890 -7.48 37.15 0.88
CA LEU A 890 -7.61 37.44 2.31
C LEU A 890 -8.13 36.30 3.15
N GLU A 891 -9.02 35.45 2.58
CA GLU A 891 -9.55 34.26 3.22
C GLU A 891 -8.52 33.14 3.35
N HIS A 892 -7.40 33.24 2.62
CA HIS A 892 -6.32 32.26 2.64
C HIS A 892 -5.13 32.69 3.54
N LEU A 893 -5.20 33.86 4.16
CA LEU A 893 -4.09 34.37 4.99
C LEU A 893 -4.10 33.73 6.38
N VAL A 894 -3.14 32.82 6.62
CA VAL A 894 -2.81 32.27 7.92
C VAL A 894 -1.29 32.33 8.07
N LEU A 895 -0.79 33.54 8.35
CA LEU A 895 0.64 33.80 8.39
C LEU A 895 1.26 33.37 9.73
N ARG A 896 2.56 33.18 9.70
CA ARG A 896 3.35 32.92 10.89
C ARG A 896 3.29 34.11 11.86
N GLU A 897 3.44 33.81 13.13
CA GLU A 897 3.38 34.82 14.19
C GLU A 897 4.43 35.90 14.03
N ASP A 898 5.67 35.56 13.63
CA ASP A 898 6.74 36.54 13.44
C ASP A 898 6.45 37.56 12.31
N VAL A 899 5.79 37.10 11.25
CA VAL A 899 5.34 37.96 10.14
C VAL A 899 4.17 38.84 10.61
N ALA A 900 3.18 38.25 11.28
CA ALA A 900 2.02 38.98 11.80
C ALA A 900 2.46 40.08 12.81
N ARG A 901 3.44 39.76 13.67
CA ARG A 901 4.05 40.71 14.61
C ARG A 901 4.76 41.88 13.91
N ALA A 902 5.55 41.55 12.85
CA ALA A 902 6.21 42.61 12.07
C ALA A 902 5.22 43.53 11.35
N ILE A 903 4.06 42.98 10.92
CA ILE A 903 2.97 43.77 10.34
C ILE A 903 2.32 44.65 11.41
N ALA A 904 2.04 44.14 12.62
CA ALA A 904 1.49 44.89 13.74
C ALA A 904 2.43 46.05 14.20
N GLU A 905 3.73 45.78 14.17
CA GLU A 905 4.77 46.77 14.48
C GLU A 905 5.02 47.83 13.35
N GLY A 906 4.33 47.68 12.20
CA GLY A 906 4.52 48.55 11.03
C GLY A 906 5.87 48.41 10.32
N LYS A 907 6.59 47.30 10.52
CA LYS A 907 7.86 46.98 9.90
C LYS A 907 7.74 46.27 8.55
N PHE A 908 6.58 45.65 8.27
CA PHE A 908 6.25 44.99 7.04
C PHE A 908 4.78 45.24 6.70
N HIS A 909 4.39 45.22 5.43
CA HIS A 909 3.06 45.63 5.01
C HIS A 909 2.45 44.62 4.02
N LEU A 910 1.13 44.49 4.06
CA LEU A 910 0.39 43.77 3.03
C LEU A 910 -0.64 44.70 2.41
N TYR A 911 -0.77 44.62 1.07
CA TYR A 911 -1.71 45.45 0.30
C TYR A 911 -2.62 44.55 -0.53
N ALA A 912 -3.94 44.69 -0.30
CA ALA A 912 -4.95 43.92 -1.02
C ALA A 912 -5.56 44.74 -2.15
N VAL A 913 -5.44 44.24 -3.39
CA VAL A 913 -5.94 44.93 -4.58
C VAL A 913 -6.91 44.08 -5.36
N ALA A 914 -7.89 44.69 -6.01
CA ALA A 914 -8.90 44.02 -6.82
C ALA A 914 -8.74 44.27 -8.31
N THR A 915 -8.04 45.40 -8.71
CA THR A 915 -7.89 45.78 -10.12
C THR A 915 -6.46 46.21 -10.42
N VAL A 916 -6.11 46.13 -11.71
CA VAL A 916 -4.83 46.64 -12.23
C VAL A 916 -4.63 48.12 -11.89
N ALA A 917 -5.69 48.93 -11.94
CA ALA A 917 -5.59 50.36 -11.59
C ALA A 917 -5.18 50.56 -10.14
N GLN A 918 -5.77 49.83 -9.19
CA GLN A 918 -5.38 49.88 -7.77
C GLN A 918 -3.93 49.40 -7.56
N GLY A 919 -3.57 48.29 -8.24
CA GLY A 919 -2.22 47.71 -8.10
C GLY A 919 -1.13 48.66 -8.57
N ILE A 920 -1.25 49.30 -9.74
CA ILE A 920 -0.25 50.21 -10.24
C ILE A 920 -0.12 51.49 -9.37
N GLU A 921 -1.22 51.94 -8.77
CA GLU A 921 -1.21 53.09 -7.83
C GLU A 921 -0.47 52.72 -6.53
N VAL A 922 -0.69 51.50 -5.99
CA VAL A 922 0.05 51.00 -4.81
C VAL A 922 1.55 50.93 -5.10
N LEU A 923 1.94 50.44 -6.27
CA LEU A 923 3.34 50.22 -6.62
C LEU A 923 4.10 51.51 -6.94
N THR A 924 3.43 52.48 -7.57
CA THR A 924 4.10 53.70 -8.07
C THR A 924 3.82 54.92 -7.21
N GLY A 925 2.76 54.93 -6.40
CA GLY A 925 2.27 56.12 -5.71
C GLY A 925 1.65 57.18 -6.66
N VAL A 926 1.51 56.84 -7.96
CA VAL A 926 0.91 57.72 -8.97
C VAL A 926 -0.48 57.18 -9.33
N PRO A 927 -1.52 58.01 -9.36
CA PRO A 927 -2.88 57.56 -9.75
C PRO A 927 -2.90 56.89 -11.11
N ALA A 928 -3.60 55.74 -11.20
CA ALA A 928 -3.76 55.02 -12.45
C ALA A 928 -4.45 55.89 -13.52
N GLY A 929 -5.47 56.61 -13.15
CA GLY A 929 -6.29 57.47 -14.00
C GLY A 929 -7.56 56.76 -14.49
N GLU A 930 -8.64 57.50 -14.55
CA GLU A 930 -9.91 57.10 -15.17
C GLU A 930 -10.17 57.96 -16.41
N ARG A 931 -10.85 57.38 -17.42
CA ARG A 931 -11.20 58.14 -18.63
C ARG A 931 -12.24 59.23 -18.26
N ASP A 932 -11.97 60.47 -18.71
CA ASP A 932 -12.86 61.58 -18.56
C ASP A 932 -14.05 61.47 -19.56
N SER A 933 -14.92 62.44 -19.54
CA SER A 933 -16.07 62.55 -20.47
C SER A 933 -15.67 62.62 -21.95
N SER A 934 -14.43 62.95 -22.27
CA SER A 934 -13.87 62.96 -23.63
C SER A 934 -13.25 61.58 -24.01
N GLY A 935 -13.31 60.61 -23.11
CA GLY A 935 -12.73 59.32 -23.32
C GLY A 935 -11.22 59.21 -23.11
N ARG A 936 -10.54 60.26 -22.54
CA ARG A 936 -9.10 60.31 -22.37
C ARG A 936 -8.69 60.16 -20.90
N PHE A 937 -7.54 59.55 -20.71
CA PHE A 937 -6.94 59.47 -19.37
C PHE A 937 -6.26 60.81 -18.98
N PRO A 938 -6.27 61.20 -17.68
CA PRO A 938 -5.52 62.40 -17.21
C PRO A 938 -4.04 62.27 -17.57
N ALA A 939 -3.47 63.33 -18.16
CA ALA A 939 -2.10 63.29 -18.70
C ALA A 939 -1.00 62.96 -17.70
N ALA A 940 -1.20 63.25 -16.41
CA ALA A 940 -0.28 62.98 -15.32
C ALA A 940 -0.40 61.57 -14.75
N SER A 941 -1.50 60.90 -15.03
CA SER A 941 -1.74 59.52 -14.56
C SER A 941 -0.90 58.46 -15.29
N VAL A 942 -0.74 57.25 -14.68
CA VAL A 942 0.00 56.17 -15.31
C VAL A 942 -0.61 55.83 -16.67
N PHE A 943 -1.92 55.59 -16.75
CA PHE A 943 -2.59 55.21 -18.00
C PHE A 943 -2.54 56.32 -19.05
N GLY A 944 -2.62 57.61 -18.62
CA GLY A 944 -2.46 58.75 -19.52
C GLY A 944 -1.04 58.89 -20.14
N ARG A 945 -0.01 58.52 -19.35
CA ARG A 945 1.38 58.42 -19.84
C ARG A 945 1.55 57.22 -20.80
N VAL A 946 0.97 56.06 -20.47
CA VAL A 946 0.96 54.87 -21.36
C VAL A 946 0.28 55.19 -22.67
N GLU A 947 -0.92 55.78 -22.65
CA GLU A 947 -1.69 56.15 -23.84
C GLU A 947 -0.86 57.07 -24.77
N ARG A 948 -0.25 58.11 -24.20
CA ARG A 948 0.63 59.02 -24.93
C ARG A 948 1.82 58.31 -25.53
N ARG A 949 2.50 57.44 -24.74
CA ARG A 949 3.66 56.69 -25.22
C ARG A 949 3.33 55.73 -26.37
N VAL A 950 2.22 55.06 -26.29
CA VAL A 950 1.73 54.18 -27.38
C VAL A 950 1.47 54.98 -28.66
N ILE A 951 0.92 56.20 -28.54
CA ILE A 951 0.70 57.11 -29.67
C ILE A 951 2.05 57.56 -30.27
N GLU A 952 2.98 58.02 -29.44
CA GLU A 952 4.33 58.42 -29.88
C GLU A 952 5.08 57.26 -30.59
N ILE A 953 5.01 56.06 -30.07
CA ILE A 953 5.65 54.88 -30.68
C ILE A 953 5.01 54.58 -32.04
N ALA A 954 3.69 54.66 -32.18
CA ALA A 954 2.98 54.42 -33.42
C ALA A 954 3.30 55.50 -34.50
N GLU A 955 3.47 56.76 -34.07
CA GLU A 955 3.88 57.86 -34.98
C GLU A 955 5.32 57.68 -35.45
N ARG A 956 6.25 57.41 -34.57
CA ARG A 956 7.66 57.18 -34.93
C ARG A 956 7.84 55.93 -35.84
N LEU A 957 7.05 54.89 -35.63
CA LEU A 957 7.11 53.67 -36.48
C LEU A 957 6.60 54.00 -37.87
N ARG A 958 5.53 54.80 -38.03
CA ARG A 958 5.07 55.28 -39.31
C ARG A 958 6.07 56.18 -40.04
N GLU A 959 6.72 57.12 -39.32
CA GLU A 959 7.78 57.94 -39.83
C GLU A 959 8.98 57.12 -40.31
N ALA A 960 9.42 56.13 -39.57
CA ALA A 960 10.48 55.19 -39.91
C ALA A 960 10.14 54.40 -41.19
N GLU A 961 8.90 53.91 -41.32
CA GLU A 961 8.41 53.19 -42.46
C GLU A 961 8.31 54.07 -43.72
N ALA A 962 7.86 55.31 -43.56
CA ALA A 962 7.82 56.30 -44.62
C ALA A 962 9.20 56.65 -45.19
N HIS A 963 10.22 56.72 -44.32
CA HIS A 963 11.62 56.95 -44.72
C HIS A 963 12.26 55.70 -45.39
N HIS A 964 11.85 54.48 -45.05
CA HIS A 964 12.36 53.25 -45.71
C HIS A 964 11.56 52.88 -46.96
N GLY A 965 10.35 53.37 -47.15
CA GLY A 965 9.52 53.18 -48.37
C GLY A 965 10.03 53.86 -49.65
N GLY A 966 11.14 54.67 -49.55
CA GLY A 966 11.76 55.32 -50.73
C GLY A 966 12.89 54.53 -51.39
N VAL A 967 13.20 53.33 -50.97
CA VAL A 967 14.16 52.47 -51.64
C VAL A 967 13.35 51.56 -52.63
N PRO A 968 13.59 51.62 -53.97
CA PRO A 968 12.90 50.74 -54.91
C PRO A 968 13.21 49.27 -54.54
N ALA A 969 12.18 48.44 -54.48
CA ALA A 969 12.32 47.00 -54.29
C ALA A 969 13.32 46.46 -55.32
N LEU A 970 14.47 46.02 -54.88
CA LEU A 970 15.31 45.12 -55.67
C LEU A 970 14.47 43.86 -55.93
N GLU A 971 14.10 43.67 -57.23
CA GLU A 971 13.43 42.49 -57.72
C GLU A 971 14.15 41.24 -57.11
N SER A 972 13.43 40.46 -56.37
CA SER A 972 13.85 39.15 -55.93
C SER A 972 13.91 38.24 -57.12
N ASN A 973 15.08 38.00 -57.66
CA ASN A 973 15.34 36.92 -58.59
C ASN A 973 15.08 35.58 -57.81
N GLN A 974 13.89 35.07 -57.99
CA GLN A 974 13.65 33.64 -57.83
C GLN A 974 14.43 32.93 -58.92
N ASP A 975 15.50 32.26 -58.54
CA ASP A 975 16.04 31.05 -59.20
C ASP A 975 17.38 30.70 -58.52
N VAL A 976 17.35 30.01 -57.45
CA VAL A 976 18.46 29.15 -57.02
C VAL A 976 17.86 27.76 -56.67
N SER A 977 18.04 26.91 -57.68
CA SER A 977 17.76 25.50 -57.62
C SER A 977 18.48 24.80 -56.47
N HIS A 978 17.81 23.86 -55.90
CA HIS A 978 18.38 22.83 -55.04
C HIS A 978 19.61 22.19 -55.65
N ALA A 979 20.75 22.31 -55.06
CA ALA A 979 21.90 21.43 -55.25
C ALA A 979 22.52 21.07 -53.91
N ASP A 980 22.62 19.76 -53.75
CA ASP A 980 23.31 18.96 -52.72
C ASP A 980 24.38 19.66 -51.88
N LEU A 981 24.20 19.53 -50.59
CA LEU A 981 25.30 19.52 -49.61
C LEU A 981 25.10 18.33 -48.64
N SER A 982 25.45 17.14 -49.14
CA SER A 982 26.01 16.08 -48.31
C SER A 982 27.52 16.31 -48.29
N ASP A 983 28.05 16.71 -47.16
CA ASP A 983 29.37 16.39 -46.60
C ASP A 983 29.90 17.49 -45.69
N ALA A 984 29.87 17.24 -44.42
CA ALA A 984 30.90 17.71 -43.49
C ALA A 984 30.68 17.08 -42.11
N GLY A 985 31.55 16.17 -41.85
CA GLY A 985 31.70 15.36 -40.68
C GLY A 985 32.03 16.10 -39.36
N ASP A 986 31.80 15.34 -38.38
CA ASP A 986 32.39 15.29 -37.03
C ASP A 986 33.24 16.48 -36.55
N TYR A 987 32.75 17.15 -35.51
CA TYR A 987 33.58 17.65 -34.43
C TYR A 987 32.90 17.40 -33.10
N ARG A 988 33.31 16.29 -32.45
CA ARG A 988 33.15 16.09 -31.02
C ARG A 988 34.39 16.62 -30.28
N ALA A 989 34.13 17.18 -29.13
CA ALA A 989 34.99 17.37 -27.97
C ALA A 989 35.96 18.57 -27.97
N ARG A 990 35.58 19.63 -27.25
CA ARG A 990 36.27 20.00 -26.02
C ARG A 990 35.35 20.75 -25.09
#